data_a4d85e95202cd690cda0395d9c1d74e8
#
_entry.id   a4d85e95202cd690cda0395d9c1d74e8
#
_cell.length_a   1.000
_cell.length_b   1.000
_cell.length_c   1.000
_cell.angle_alpha   90.00
_cell.angle_beta   90.00
_cell.angle_gamma   90.00
#
_symmetry.space_group_name_H-M   'P 1'
#
loop_
_entity.id
_entity.type
_entity.pdbx_description
1 polymer ?
#
loop_
_entity_poly.entity_id
_entity_poly.type
_entity_poly.pdbx_seq_one_letter_code
_entity_poly.pdbx_strand_id
1 'polypeptide(L)'
;MADTLDPVASIYQGVWTDWSKGKIWGLTLTLSPTYAIILTNSLAVFVTVCGVQLWNIIRYSVYKFGTPTKPEMLTPHLQRQQTVLKMAGSDIVTTAGRMLRLAWKYRRTSTGKPSLRSYSFGLFAIIYAILFYAAGIFSNRAISTGSTNGPWPALSRSKHCGMWNQTYFEIVNNGDFSAEENFKMNIQSYAKRAQDVQLSLEYAQQCYFAQSPTNSRPSSSNTFKTSSLNWTISTGTCPFQMQSCLGDRNVIVLETDQIDSHEALGINADPKDRLKYWRRTTCAVLNGTDHVKGWNGTIMNSSSSLSTLDTAYAYYGPSLYKNTEWTYAYSNFASFFDNFTSQVTLAYQLDAEMAYATADPQWSVGDFEPIAKLVQKDADLVLLFLSYTGTYIGQVDDPWFAAHNEARFDHPNMPPYLRTRYTRDMVISTLGCTEQHKFCTNDNICTGFLGFDQVQNVAAFNAALTPHRNVTFDRMMRAVTLSSLRNLVSSLRSTTNPLLANNETYSASSGAVVSTALPENQWTLELKYYHSIAMAHLQRGIYQWATGSIAPEPQYVEYILPPTEEQDTWFCNNMILRSTVYQSFAMVVIILIVIFGTLIIIAAAVISKRLTTSDQDDPLEEQDPLRPEVSPRGHCSLSPSRRSDLLKAFQLANMESVRNKDGVDSPTLPPEDRSILILSYEEKFETVRSDL
;
A
#
# COMPACT_ATOMS: atom_id res chain seq x y z
N MET A 1 14.04 -0.90 11.13
CA MET A 1 12.76 -0.33 11.58
C MET A 1 11.60 -0.49 10.59
N ALA A 2 11.81 -1.08 9.41
CA ALA A 2 10.76 -1.25 8.39
C ALA A 2 9.90 -2.52 8.56
N ASP A 3 10.25 -3.44 9.45
CA ASP A 3 9.56 -4.74 9.61
C ASP A 3 8.46 -4.77 10.69
N THR A 4 8.17 -3.64 11.33
CA THR A 4 7.22 -3.60 12.45
C THR A 4 5.80 -3.19 12.05
N LEU A 5 5.51 -2.99 10.77
CA LEU A 5 4.19 -2.57 10.28
C LEU A 5 3.16 -3.70 10.17
N ASP A 6 3.59 -4.95 10.31
CA ASP A 6 2.73 -6.14 10.10
C ASP A 6 2.09 -6.79 11.35
N PRO A 7 2.38 -6.45 12.61
CA PRO A 7 1.87 -7.28 13.72
C PRO A 7 0.43 -6.96 14.16
N VAL A 8 -0.21 -5.92 13.65
CA VAL A 8 -1.49 -5.44 14.23
C VAL A 8 -2.72 -5.79 13.39
N ALA A 9 -2.62 -5.91 12.09
CA ALA A 9 -3.73 -6.34 11.28
C ALA A 9 -3.90 -7.86 11.35
N SER A 10 -4.81 -8.33 12.19
CA SER A 10 -5.23 -9.73 12.10
C SER A 10 -5.85 -9.97 10.72
N ILE A 11 -5.29 -10.94 10.00
CA ILE A 11 -5.71 -11.31 8.66
C ILE A 11 -6.73 -12.44 8.75
N TYR A 12 -7.80 -12.32 7.97
CA TYR A 12 -8.80 -13.37 7.83
C TYR A 12 -8.17 -14.60 7.16
N GLN A 13 -8.24 -15.76 7.84
CA GLN A 13 -7.85 -17.05 7.30
C GLN A 13 -9.11 -17.80 6.89
N GLY A 14 -9.18 -18.20 5.63
CA GLY A 14 -10.35 -18.90 5.09
C GLY A 14 -10.71 -18.42 3.69
N VAL A 15 -11.91 -18.79 3.25
CA VAL A 15 -12.43 -18.46 1.91
C VAL A 15 -13.18 -17.14 1.97
N TRP A 16 -12.83 -16.22 1.05
CA TRP A 16 -13.48 -14.92 0.86
C TRP A 16 -13.54 -14.57 -0.63
N THR A 17 -14.30 -13.55 -0.99
CA THR A 17 -14.43 -13.12 -2.38
C THR A 17 -13.67 -11.83 -2.62
N ASP A 18 -12.66 -11.85 -3.48
CA ASP A 18 -12.03 -10.66 -4.04
C ASP A 18 -12.92 -10.13 -5.18
N TRP A 19 -13.70 -9.12 -4.89
CA TRP A 19 -14.62 -8.53 -5.84
C TRP A 19 -13.97 -7.84 -7.05
N SER A 20 -12.63 -7.68 -7.08
CA SER A 20 -11.90 -7.24 -8.28
C SER A 20 -12.07 -8.21 -9.45
N LYS A 21 -12.24 -9.49 -9.15
CA LYS A 21 -12.32 -10.60 -10.12
C LYS A 21 -13.75 -11.14 -10.28
N GLY A 22 -14.74 -10.51 -9.62
CA GLY A 22 -16.13 -10.93 -9.60
C GLY A 22 -16.41 -12.11 -8.66
N LYS A 23 -17.68 -12.49 -8.56
CA LYS A 23 -18.18 -13.45 -7.56
C LYS A 23 -17.52 -14.84 -7.64
N ILE A 24 -17.33 -15.37 -8.85
CA ILE A 24 -16.85 -16.75 -9.04
C ILE A 24 -15.32 -16.78 -9.06
N TRP A 25 -14.69 -16.00 -9.98
CA TRP A 25 -13.23 -15.99 -10.13
C TRP A 25 -12.50 -15.28 -8.99
N GLY A 26 -13.24 -14.50 -8.19
CA GLY A 26 -12.74 -13.82 -7.00
C GLY A 26 -12.67 -14.70 -5.76
N LEU A 27 -13.21 -15.93 -5.77
CA LEU A 27 -13.08 -16.83 -4.63
C LEU A 27 -11.61 -17.09 -4.30
N THR A 28 -11.20 -16.61 -3.15
CA THR A 28 -9.81 -16.56 -2.69
C THR A 28 -9.71 -17.27 -1.34
N LEU A 29 -8.71 -18.14 -1.20
CA LEU A 29 -8.38 -18.82 0.05
C LEU A 29 -7.11 -18.24 0.63
N THR A 30 -7.19 -17.62 1.79
CA THR A 30 -6.02 -17.08 2.52
C THR A 30 -5.62 -18.03 3.64
N LEU A 31 -4.34 -18.36 3.69
CA LEU A 31 -3.75 -19.30 4.64
C LEU A 31 -2.52 -18.70 5.32
N SER A 32 -2.25 -19.19 6.55
CA SER A 32 -0.97 -18.93 7.21
C SER A 32 0.18 -19.64 6.47
N PRO A 33 1.43 -19.23 6.67
CA PRO A 33 2.59 -19.78 5.96
C PRO A 33 2.67 -21.30 6.03
N THR A 34 2.42 -21.88 7.22
CA THR A 34 2.46 -23.34 7.43
C THR A 34 1.42 -24.07 6.58
N TYR A 35 0.16 -23.63 6.63
CA TYR A 35 -0.91 -24.27 5.84
C TYR A 35 -0.77 -24.00 4.34
N ALA A 36 -0.21 -22.87 3.95
CA ALA A 36 0.10 -22.57 2.56
C ALA A 36 1.14 -23.54 1.98
N ILE A 37 2.21 -23.83 2.72
CA ILE A 37 3.24 -24.83 2.34
C ILE A 37 2.62 -26.22 2.24
N ILE A 38 1.78 -26.63 3.18
CA ILE A 38 1.11 -27.93 3.14
C ILE A 38 0.22 -28.05 1.90
N LEU A 39 -0.61 -27.03 1.63
CA LEU A 39 -1.49 -27.02 0.47
C LEU A 39 -0.71 -27.10 -0.85
N THR A 40 0.33 -26.29 -1.02
CA THR A 40 1.12 -26.25 -2.25
C THR A 40 1.86 -27.55 -2.50
N ASN A 41 2.45 -28.16 -1.46
CA ASN A 41 3.13 -29.44 -1.58
C ASN A 41 2.14 -30.59 -1.87
N SER A 42 1.00 -30.60 -1.18
CA SER A 42 -0.05 -31.61 -1.42
C SER A 42 -0.58 -31.53 -2.84
N LEU A 43 -0.78 -30.31 -3.34
CA LEU A 43 -1.25 -30.08 -4.72
C LEU A 43 -0.20 -30.50 -5.75
N ALA A 44 1.08 -30.23 -5.51
CA ALA A 44 2.17 -30.64 -6.38
C ALA A 44 2.25 -32.17 -6.48
N VAL A 45 2.13 -32.89 -5.35
CA VAL A 45 2.05 -34.34 -5.33
C VAL A 45 0.81 -34.86 -6.07
N PHE A 46 -0.35 -34.25 -5.83
CA PHE A 46 -1.61 -34.58 -6.51
C PHE A 46 -1.50 -34.45 -8.03
N VAL A 47 -0.98 -33.32 -8.52
CA VAL A 47 -0.76 -33.07 -9.96
C VAL A 47 0.19 -34.10 -10.56
N THR A 48 1.25 -34.46 -9.84
CA THR A 48 2.21 -35.49 -10.28
C THR A 48 1.53 -36.86 -10.40
N VAL A 49 0.71 -37.23 -9.40
CA VAL A 49 -0.09 -38.49 -9.46
C VAL A 49 -1.05 -38.47 -10.65
N CYS A 50 -1.75 -37.33 -10.87
CA CYS A 50 -2.63 -37.17 -12.04
C CYS A 50 -1.87 -37.34 -13.37
N GLY A 51 -0.64 -36.83 -13.45
CA GLY A 51 0.22 -37.00 -14.63
C GLY A 51 0.56 -38.50 -14.88
N VAL A 52 0.90 -39.23 -13.83
CA VAL A 52 1.15 -40.70 -13.96
C VAL A 52 -0.10 -41.44 -14.43
N GLN A 53 -1.26 -41.08 -13.89
CA GLN A 53 -2.53 -41.75 -14.27
C GLN A 53 -2.97 -41.36 -15.69
N LEU A 54 -2.79 -40.10 -16.09
CA LEU A 54 -3.05 -39.67 -17.47
C LEU A 54 -2.14 -40.39 -18.46
N TRP A 55 -0.86 -40.63 -18.10
CA TRP A 55 0.04 -41.42 -18.89
C TRP A 55 -0.50 -42.88 -19.12
N ASN A 56 -1.08 -43.50 -18.09
CA ASN A 56 -1.70 -44.81 -18.22
C ASN A 56 -2.85 -44.78 -19.24
N ILE A 57 -3.66 -43.75 -19.26
CA ILE A 57 -4.74 -43.59 -20.24
C ILE A 57 -4.16 -43.43 -21.65
N ILE A 58 -3.15 -42.54 -21.83
CA ILE A 58 -2.50 -42.32 -23.12
C ILE A 58 -1.89 -43.64 -23.65
N ARG A 59 -1.13 -44.34 -22.81
CA ARG A 59 -0.51 -45.61 -23.15
C ARG A 59 -1.54 -46.67 -23.60
N TYR A 60 -2.63 -46.78 -22.85
CA TYR A 60 -3.72 -47.68 -23.19
C TYR A 60 -4.39 -47.30 -24.53
N SER A 61 -4.64 -46.04 -24.74
CA SER A 61 -5.23 -45.54 -25.96
C SER A 61 -4.33 -45.85 -27.20
N VAL A 62 -3.02 -45.57 -27.05
CA VAL A 62 -2.05 -45.92 -28.14
C VAL A 62 -1.97 -47.41 -28.37
N TYR A 63 -2.05 -48.24 -27.31
CA TYR A 63 -2.12 -49.70 -27.43
C TYR A 63 -3.37 -50.12 -28.19
N LYS A 64 -4.56 -49.70 -27.75
CA LYS A 64 -5.84 -50.13 -28.31
C LYS A 64 -6.07 -49.66 -29.75
N PHE A 65 -5.80 -48.38 -30.03
CA PHE A 65 -5.97 -47.81 -31.37
C PHE A 65 -4.81 -48.10 -32.33
N GLY A 66 -3.67 -48.53 -31.79
CA GLY A 66 -2.49 -48.91 -32.60
C GLY A 66 -2.47 -50.35 -33.03
N THR A 67 -3.42 -51.17 -32.58
CA THR A 67 -3.52 -52.61 -32.98
C THR A 67 -4.25 -52.71 -34.32
N PRO A 68 -3.61 -53.28 -35.38
CA PRO A 68 -4.29 -53.47 -36.66
C PRO A 68 -5.38 -54.53 -36.46
N THR A 69 -6.52 -54.25 -37.11
CA THR A 69 -7.72 -55.14 -37.07
C THR A 69 -7.50 -56.48 -37.74
N LYS A 70 -6.46 -56.61 -38.59
CA LYS A 70 -6.16 -57.90 -39.31
C LYS A 70 -4.82 -58.46 -38.80
N PRO A 71 -4.78 -59.69 -38.28
CA PRO A 71 -3.57 -60.31 -37.72
C PRO A 71 -2.43 -60.47 -38.74
N GLU A 72 -2.74 -60.57 -40.03
CA GLU A 72 -1.78 -60.70 -41.13
C GLU A 72 -0.88 -59.44 -41.35
N MET A 73 -1.22 -58.29 -40.79
CA MET A 73 -0.46 -57.06 -40.88
C MET A 73 0.49 -56.80 -39.71
N LEU A 74 0.61 -57.70 -38.73
CA LEU A 74 1.49 -57.55 -37.60
C LEU A 74 2.94 -57.84 -37.98
N THR A 75 3.71 -56.78 -38.27
CA THR A 75 5.17 -56.95 -38.39
C THR A 75 5.78 -57.25 -37.02
N PRO A 76 6.92 -58.02 -36.99
CA PRO A 76 7.56 -58.38 -35.70
C PRO A 76 7.93 -57.12 -34.85
N HIS A 77 8.21 -55.99 -35.50
CA HIS A 77 8.46 -54.75 -34.81
C HIS A 77 7.21 -54.17 -34.13
N LEU A 78 6.07 -54.22 -34.80
CA LEU A 78 4.79 -53.71 -34.25
C LEU A 78 4.31 -54.56 -33.06
N GLN A 79 4.48 -55.90 -33.17
CA GLN A 79 4.15 -56.84 -32.08
C GLN A 79 4.99 -56.56 -30.82
N ARG A 80 6.30 -56.34 -30.96
CA ARG A 80 7.18 -55.97 -29.88
C ARG A 80 6.85 -54.58 -29.28
N GLN A 81 6.49 -53.63 -30.13
CA GLN A 81 6.03 -52.30 -29.67
C GLN A 81 4.81 -52.41 -28.79
N GLN A 82 3.85 -53.23 -29.17
CA GLN A 82 2.64 -53.50 -28.39
C GLN A 82 2.91 -54.23 -27.08
N THR A 83 3.80 -55.24 -27.10
CA THR A 83 4.25 -55.93 -25.88
C THR A 83 4.92 -54.95 -24.93
N VAL A 84 5.74 -54.00 -25.41
CA VAL A 84 6.32 -52.94 -24.55
C VAL A 84 5.25 -52.04 -23.96
N LEU A 85 4.24 -51.67 -24.77
CA LEU A 85 3.11 -50.84 -24.24
C LEU A 85 2.27 -51.59 -23.21
N LYS A 86 2.10 -52.91 -23.36
CA LYS A 86 1.37 -53.74 -22.40
C LYS A 86 2.15 -53.97 -21.11
N MET A 87 3.44 -54.29 -21.21
CA MET A 87 4.27 -54.71 -20.05
C MET A 87 4.97 -53.51 -19.29
N ALA A 88 5.04 -52.33 -19.87
CA ALA A 88 5.85 -51.24 -19.29
C ALA A 88 5.32 -50.63 -17.98
N GLY A 89 4.14 -51.06 -17.50
CA GLY A 89 3.55 -50.52 -16.26
C GLY A 89 3.26 -49.03 -16.34
N SER A 90 3.17 -48.35 -15.20
CA SER A 90 2.90 -46.92 -15.09
C SER A 90 4.14 -46.02 -15.22
N ASP A 91 5.33 -46.61 -15.36
CA ASP A 91 6.58 -45.85 -15.40
C ASP A 91 6.84 -45.31 -16.80
N ILE A 92 6.80 -43.95 -16.88
CA ILE A 92 6.99 -43.21 -18.13
C ILE A 92 8.41 -43.36 -18.64
N VAL A 93 9.40 -43.26 -17.75
CA VAL A 93 10.84 -43.26 -18.12
C VAL A 93 11.24 -44.66 -18.63
N THR A 94 10.79 -45.70 -17.99
CA THR A 94 11.02 -47.07 -18.45
C THR A 94 10.37 -47.32 -19.81
N THR A 95 9.14 -46.82 -20.03
CA THR A 95 8.46 -46.95 -21.32
C THR A 95 9.22 -46.20 -22.40
N ALA A 96 9.67 -44.96 -22.17
CA ALA A 96 10.48 -44.19 -23.11
C ALA A 96 11.77 -44.91 -23.44
N GLY A 97 12.52 -45.39 -22.46
CA GLY A 97 13.77 -46.12 -22.64
C GLY A 97 13.61 -47.42 -23.45
N ARG A 98 12.57 -48.22 -23.20
CA ARG A 98 12.28 -49.45 -23.97
C ARG A 98 11.88 -49.10 -25.42
N MET A 99 11.09 -48.06 -25.65
CA MET A 99 10.69 -47.62 -26.98
C MET A 99 11.88 -47.10 -27.80
N LEU A 100 12.77 -46.33 -27.19
CA LEU A 100 13.99 -45.85 -27.86
C LEU A 100 14.97 -46.98 -28.16
N ARG A 101 15.15 -47.96 -27.25
CA ARG A 101 15.96 -49.14 -27.52
C ARG A 101 15.37 -49.98 -28.66
N LEU A 102 14.04 -50.11 -28.70
CA LEU A 102 13.35 -50.79 -29.77
C LEU A 102 13.57 -50.07 -31.11
N ALA A 103 13.41 -48.77 -31.15
CA ALA A 103 13.67 -47.95 -32.35
C ALA A 103 15.12 -48.10 -32.85
N TRP A 104 16.08 -48.08 -31.91
CA TRP A 104 17.50 -48.21 -32.25
C TRP A 104 17.87 -49.60 -32.75
N LYS A 105 17.31 -50.68 -32.18
CA LYS A 105 17.53 -52.06 -32.59
C LYS A 105 17.04 -52.31 -34.01
N TYR A 106 15.88 -51.72 -34.40
CA TYR A 106 15.27 -51.95 -35.72
C TYR A 106 15.61 -50.87 -36.76
N ARG A 107 16.49 -49.92 -36.46
CA ARG A 107 16.86 -48.81 -37.41
C ARG A 107 17.49 -49.30 -38.72
N ARG A 108 18.18 -50.47 -38.73
CA ARG A 108 18.88 -51.04 -39.86
C ARG A 108 18.08 -52.10 -40.61
N THR A 109 17.05 -52.69 -39.99
CA THR A 109 16.33 -53.84 -40.54
C THR A 109 14.93 -53.51 -41.08
N SER A 110 14.45 -52.30 -40.85
CA SER A 110 13.12 -51.90 -41.25
C SER A 110 13.17 -50.72 -42.24
N THR A 111 12.35 -50.78 -43.28
CA THR A 111 12.17 -49.69 -44.28
C THR A 111 11.49 -48.45 -43.61
N GLY A 112 12.17 -47.80 -42.71
CA GLY A 112 11.93 -46.47 -42.19
C GLY A 112 10.71 -46.20 -41.29
N LYS A 113 9.51 -46.54 -41.69
CA LYS A 113 8.25 -46.12 -41.00
C LYS A 113 8.02 -46.73 -39.57
N PRO A 114 8.24 -48.01 -39.28
CA PRO A 114 7.98 -48.57 -37.97
C PRO A 114 8.96 -48.08 -36.90
N SER A 115 10.24 -47.90 -37.22
CA SER A 115 11.24 -47.40 -36.26
C SER A 115 11.02 -45.95 -35.91
N LEU A 116 10.57 -45.11 -36.86
CA LEU A 116 10.22 -43.70 -36.65
C LEU A 116 9.06 -43.57 -35.64
N ARG A 117 8.03 -44.45 -35.73
CA ARG A 117 6.90 -44.43 -34.79
C ARG A 117 7.33 -44.74 -33.34
N SER A 118 8.23 -45.73 -33.16
CA SER A 118 8.75 -46.04 -31.81
C SER A 118 9.65 -44.93 -31.28
N TYR A 119 10.42 -44.27 -32.15
CA TYR A 119 11.26 -43.16 -31.76
C TYR A 119 10.41 -41.92 -31.39
N SER A 120 9.40 -41.57 -32.17
CA SER A 120 8.51 -40.42 -31.89
C SER A 120 7.73 -40.64 -30.60
N PHE A 121 7.24 -41.88 -30.29
CA PHE A 121 6.55 -42.17 -29.05
C PHE A 121 7.49 -42.13 -27.84
N GLY A 122 8.73 -42.65 -27.97
CA GLY A 122 9.73 -42.54 -26.92
C GLY A 122 10.12 -41.09 -26.60
N LEU A 123 10.29 -40.24 -27.64
CA LEU A 123 10.55 -38.82 -27.46
C LEU A 123 9.35 -38.10 -26.83
N PHE A 124 8.14 -38.42 -27.30
CA PHE A 124 6.91 -37.88 -26.70
C PHE A 124 6.81 -38.23 -25.20
N ALA A 125 7.14 -39.46 -24.82
CA ALA A 125 7.14 -39.87 -23.39
C ALA A 125 8.13 -39.05 -22.54
N ILE A 126 9.32 -38.73 -23.08
CA ILE A 126 10.29 -37.89 -22.36
C ILE A 126 9.76 -36.46 -22.20
N ILE A 127 9.27 -35.85 -23.28
CA ILE A 127 8.71 -34.50 -23.24
C ILE A 127 7.54 -34.44 -22.29
N TYR A 128 6.65 -35.44 -22.31
CA TYR A 128 5.53 -35.55 -21.41
C TYR A 128 5.98 -35.60 -19.94
N ALA A 129 6.98 -36.43 -19.62
CA ALA A 129 7.51 -36.55 -18.27
C ALA A 129 8.07 -35.19 -17.78
N ILE A 130 8.84 -34.50 -18.62
CA ILE A 130 9.41 -33.19 -18.31
C ILE A 130 8.30 -32.16 -18.06
N LEU A 131 7.29 -32.10 -18.93
CA LEU A 131 6.19 -31.14 -18.83
C LEU A 131 5.35 -31.36 -17.55
N PHE A 132 5.04 -32.63 -17.20
CA PHE A 132 4.28 -32.91 -15.99
C PHE A 132 5.07 -32.70 -14.72
N TYR A 133 6.37 -33.00 -14.73
CA TYR A 133 7.24 -32.68 -13.61
C TYR A 133 7.34 -31.17 -13.42
N ALA A 134 7.51 -30.41 -14.50
CA ALA A 134 7.47 -28.96 -14.46
C ALA A 134 6.09 -28.43 -13.99
N ALA A 135 4.99 -29.02 -14.46
CA ALA A 135 3.64 -28.61 -14.02
C ALA A 135 3.45 -28.83 -12.51
N GLY A 136 4.00 -29.88 -11.93
CA GLY A 136 4.01 -30.09 -10.48
C GLY A 136 4.74 -28.98 -9.73
N ILE A 137 5.92 -28.57 -10.19
CA ILE A 137 6.71 -27.49 -9.59
C ILE A 137 6.00 -26.13 -9.75
N PHE A 138 5.44 -25.85 -10.94
CA PHE A 138 4.80 -24.57 -11.24
C PHE A 138 3.33 -24.50 -10.81
N SER A 139 2.74 -25.57 -10.26
CA SER A 139 1.35 -25.60 -9.78
C SER A 139 1.09 -24.50 -8.76
N ASN A 140 2.06 -24.20 -7.89
CA ASN A 140 1.97 -23.13 -6.89
C ASN A 140 1.75 -21.74 -7.55
N ARG A 141 2.42 -21.47 -8.67
CA ARG A 141 2.25 -20.19 -9.40
C ARG A 141 0.87 -20.07 -10.05
N ALA A 142 0.31 -21.17 -10.52
CA ALA A 142 -1.01 -21.19 -11.15
C ALA A 142 -2.15 -20.87 -10.18
N ILE A 143 -2.01 -21.25 -8.92
CA ILE A 143 -3.04 -21.04 -7.89
C ILE A 143 -2.82 -19.74 -7.10
N SER A 144 -1.62 -19.18 -7.08
CA SER A 144 -1.30 -17.94 -6.33
C SER A 144 -2.03 -16.74 -6.94
N THR A 145 -2.67 -15.93 -6.09
CA THR A 145 -3.35 -14.69 -6.50
C THR A 145 -2.42 -13.47 -6.49
N GLY A 146 -1.21 -13.60 -5.93
CA GLY A 146 -0.22 -12.52 -5.85
C GLY A 146 0.77 -12.51 -7.01
N SER A 147 1.55 -11.44 -7.11
CA SER A 147 2.73 -11.37 -7.98
C SER A 147 3.80 -12.37 -7.52
N THR A 148 4.64 -12.84 -8.43
CA THR A 148 5.66 -13.88 -8.15
C THR A 148 6.63 -13.55 -7.02
N ASN A 149 6.83 -12.26 -6.73
CA ASN A 149 7.71 -11.77 -5.64
C ASN A 149 7.06 -10.64 -4.84
N GLY A 150 5.73 -10.47 -4.92
CA GLY A 150 5.02 -9.38 -4.27
C GLY A 150 4.09 -9.87 -3.16
N PRO A 151 3.62 -8.97 -2.32
CA PRO A 151 2.67 -9.29 -1.26
C PRO A 151 1.33 -9.77 -1.85
N TRP A 152 0.69 -10.70 -1.13
CA TRP A 152 -0.59 -11.28 -1.51
C TRP A 152 -1.76 -10.43 -1.00
N PRO A 153 -2.85 -10.30 -1.77
CA PRO A 153 -4.07 -9.69 -1.28
C PRO A 153 -4.64 -10.54 -0.14
N ALA A 154 -4.98 -9.90 0.95
CA ALA A 154 -5.55 -10.54 2.13
C ALA A 154 -6.69 -9.67 2.68
N LEU A 155 -7.65 -10.27 3.38
CA LEU A 155 -8.76 -9.56 3.99
C LEU A 155 -8.43 -9.24 5.46
N SER A 156 -8.65 -8.01 5.87
CA SER A 156 -8.49 -7.61 7.27
C SER A 156 -9.57 -8.24 8.15
N ARG A 157 -9.19 -8.65 9.36
CA ARG A 157 -10.08 -9.02 10.45
C ARG A 157 -9.52 -8.52 11.78
N SER A 158 -9.37 -7.22 11.89
CA SER A 158 -8.81 -6.63 13.09
C SER A 158 -9.82 -6.59 14.23
N LYS A 159 -9.35 -6.91 15.45
CA LYS A 159 -10.11 -6.70 16.69
C LYS A 159 -10.13 -5.23 17.12
N HIS A 160 -9.27 -4.43 16.51
CA HIS A 160 -9.11 -3.01 16.80
C HIS A 160 -9.79 -2.12 15.73
N CYS A 161 -10.65 -2.72 14.89
CA CYS A 161 -11.48 -1.93 13.99
C CYS A 161 -12.40 -1.04 14.79
N GLY A 162 -12.47 0.22 14.41
CA GLY A 162 -13.35 1.17 15.07
C GLY A 162 -13.01 2.60 14.68
N MET A 163 -13.88 3.49 15.10
CA MET A 163 -13.72 4.91 14.89
C MET A 163 -13.17 5.59 16.13
N TRP A 164 -12.33 6.58 15.91
CA TRP A 164 -11.98 7.53 16.95
C TRP A 164 -13.24 8.27 17.42
N ASN A 165 -13.51 8.26 18.71
CA ASN A 165 -14.70 8.90 19.27
C ASN A 165 -14.57 10.42 19.22
N GLN A 166 -15.08 11.04 18.19
CA GLN A 166 -15.09 12.51 18.07
C GLN A 166 -15.93 13.19 19.16
N THR A 167 -16.95 12.52 19.67
CA THR A 167 -17.81 13.07 20.72
C THR A 167 -17.02 13.38 21.99
N TYR A 168 -15.97 12.63 22.29
CA TYR A 168 -15.06 12.96 23.38
C TYR A 168 -14.35 14.31 23.18
N PHE A 169 -14.21 14.77 21.93
CA PHE A 169 -13.57 16.06 21.62
C PHE A 169 -14.55 17.21 21.48
N GLU A 170 -15.82 16.92 21.20
CA GLU A 170 -16.91 17.91 21.12
C GLU A 170 -17.54 18.19 22.50
N ILE A 171 -17.63 17.17 23.36
CA ILE A 171 -18.14 17.28 24.75
C ILE A 171 -17.25 18.15 25.64
N VAL A 172 -15.98 18.33 25.27
CA VAL A 172 -15.03 19.23 25.96
C VAL A 172 -15.57 20.65 26.18
N ASN A 173 -16.48 21.09 25.33
CA ASN A 173 -17.11 22.41 25.47
C ASN A 173 -18.41 22.39 26.32
N ASN A 174 -18.95 21.23 26.70
CA ASN A 174 -20.25 21.11 27.35
C ASN A 174 -20.23 20.77 28.86
N GLY A 175 -19.07 20.80 29.51
CA GLY A 175 -19.00 20.89 30.98
C GLY A 175 -19.13 19.60 31.80
N ASP A 176 -19.19 18.43 31.18
CA ASP A 176 -19.36 17.14 31.89
C ASP A 176 -18.05 16.51 32.40
N PHE A 177 -16.90 17.05 32.01
CA PHE A 177 -15.58 16.59 32.45
C PHE A 177 -14.87 17.65 33.30
N SER A 178 -14.00 17.21 34.18
CA SER A 178 -13.09 18.14 34.86
C SER A 178 -12.19 18.86 33.84
N ALA A 179 -11.76 20.08 34.16
CA ALA A 179 -10.87 20.87 33.30
C ALA A 179 -9.57 20.12 33.00
N GLU A 180 -9.11 19.29 33.93
CA GLU A 180 -7.89 18.46 33.78
C GLU A 180 -8.10 17.32 32.79
N GLU A 181 -9.22 16.60 32.83
CA GLU A 181 -9.56 15.53 31.88
C GLU A 181 -9.74 16.08 30.49
N ASN A 182 -10.41 17.22 30.34
CA ASN A 182 -10.56 17.93 29.07
C ASN A 182 -9.20 18.32 28.47
N PHE A 183 -8.31 18.85 29.28
CA PHE A 183 -6.97 19.25 28.85
C PHE A 183 -6.14 18.04 28.41
N LYS A 184 -6.19 16.94 29.18
CA LYS A 184 -5.51 15.68 28.84
C LYS A 184 -6.01 15.10 27.51
N MET A 185 -7.33 15.04 27.30
CA MET A 185 -7.92 14.54 26.06
C MET A 185 -7.55 15.40 24.84
N ASN A 186 -7.53 16.72 25.00
CA ASN A 186 -7.10 17.64 23.94
C ASN A 186 -5.65 17.40 23.54
N ILE A 187 -4.73 17.25 24.50
CA ILE A 187 -3.32 16.95 24.24
C ILE A 187 -3.20 15.62 23.49
N GLN A 188 -3.89 14.58 23.97
CA GLN A 188 -3.84 13.24 23.35
C GLN A 188 -4.40 13.25 21.93
N SER A 189 -5.50 13.95 21.69
CA SER A 189 -6.06 14.13 20.35
C SER A 189 -5.09 14.83 19.40
N TYR A 190 -4.47 15.90 19.88
CA TYR A 190 -3.49 16.65 19.10
C TYR A 190 -2.27 15.78 18.75
N ALA A 191 -1.72 15.08 19.74
CA ALA A 191 -0.61 14.17 19.56
C ALA A 191 -0.94 13.06 18.56
N LYS A 192 -2.14 12.46 18.66
CA LYS A 192 -2.60 11.44 17.73
C LYS A 192 -2.70 11.94 16.28
N ARG A 193 -3.31 13.12 16.08
CA ARG A 193 -3.41 13.74 14.77
C ARG A 193 -2.04 14.04 14.17
N ALA A 194 -1.14 14.63 14.96
CA ALA A 194 0.23 14.91 14.53
C ALA A 194 0.97 13.64 14.13
N GLN A 195 0.85 12.57 14.91
CA GLN A 195 1.42 11.26 14.59
C GLN A 195 0.85 10.67 13.29
N ASP A 196 -0.47 10.70 13.09
CA ASP A 196 -1.11 10.18 11.89
C ASP A 196 -0.69 10.94 10.64
N VAL A 197 -0.57 12.27 10.73
CA VAL A 197 -0.09 13.10 9.61
C VAL A 197 1.40 12.87 9.37
N GLN A 198 2.22 12.72 10.40
CA GLN A 198 3.64 12.40 10.26
C GLN A 198 3.85 11.06 9.52
N LEU A 199 3.11 10.02 9.90
CA LEU A 199 3.15 8.73 9.22
C LEU A 199 2.65 8.84 7.77
N SER A 200 1.71 9.74 7.50
CA SER A 200 1.22 10.00 6.13
C SER A 200 2.24 10.77 5.31
N LEU A 201 2.99 11.67 5.93
CA LEU A 201 4.12 12.37 5.32
C LEU A 201 5.23 11.38 4.93
N GLU A 202 5.63 10.49 5.84
CA GLU A 202 6.63 9.46 5.56
C GLU A 202 6.19 8.55 4.39
N TYR A 203 4.92 8.15 4.37
CA TYR A 203 4.34 7.39 3.27
C TYR A 203 4.34 8.20 1.95
N ALA A 204 3.98 9.48 2.01
CA ALA A 204 3.98 10.36 0.83
C ALA A 204 5.40 10.53 0.27
N GLN A 205 6.41 10.68 1.11
CA GLN A 205 7.82 10.75 0.69
C GLN A 205 8.26 9.49 -0.07
N GLN A 206 7.80 8.32 0.36
CA GLN A 206 8.17 7.05 -0.26
C GLN A 206 7.40 6.76 -1.55
N CYS A 207 6.12 7.13 -1.63
CA CYS A 207 5.21 6.69 -2.68
C CYS A 207 4.78 7.77 -3.66
N TYR A 208 4.79 9.05 -3.25
CA TYR A 208 4.33 10.18 -4.06
C TYR A 208 5.46 11.07 -4.56
N PHE A 209 6.56 11.21 -3.80
CA PHE A 209 7.71 12.07 -4.18
C PHE A 209 8.85 11.33 -4.88
N ALA A 210 8.92 10.01 -4.74
CA ALA A 210 9.97 9.21 -5.37
C ALA A 210 9.81 9.24 -6.90
N GLN A 211 10.50 10.16 -7.56
CA GLN A 211 10.59 10.24 -9.03
C GLN A 211 11.49 9.15 -9.63
N SER A 212 12.05 8.26 -8.83
CA SER A 212 12.99 7.25 -9.32
C SER A 212 12.24 6.00 -9.80
N PRO A 213 12.42 5.60 -11.06
CA PRO A 213 11.90 4.36 -11.60
C PRO A 213 12.72 3.15 -11.14
N THR A 214 13.38 3.23 -9.98
CA THR A 214 14.05 2.06 -9.41
C THR A 214 12.99 1.06 -9.03
N ASN A 215 13.06 -0.12 -9.62
CA ASN A 215 12.13 -1.25 -9.54
C ASN A 215 11.96 -1.84 -8.12
N SER A 216 12.51 -1.23 -7.09
CA SER A 216 12.34 -1.59 -5.70
C SER A 216 11.28 -0.68 -5.05
N ARG A 217 10.02 -1.13 -5.08
CA ARG A 217 8.98 -0.51 -4.24
C ARG A 217 9.43 -0.59 -2.78
N PRO A 218 9.37 0.51 -2.01
CA PRO A 218 9.62 0.48 -0.57
C PRO A 218 8.67 -0.54 0.08
N SER A 219 9.11 -1.23 1.12
CA SER A 219 8.30 -2.24 1.83
C SER A 219 6.98 -1.65 2.38
N SER A 220 6.98 -0.38 2.78
CA SER A 220 5.77 0.34 3.21
C SER A 220 4.73 0.56 2.11
N SER A 221 5.15 0.62 0.82
CA SER A 221 4.21 0.74 -0.32
C SER A 221 3.43 -0.55 -0.58
N ASN A 222 3.76 -1.63 0.10
CA ASN A 222 3.18 -2.94 -0.11
C ASN A 222 1.91 -3.21 0.71
N THR A 223 1.55 -2.34 1.65
CA THR A 223 0.40 -2.54 2.54
C THR A 223 -0.94 -2.22 1.85
N PHE A 224 -0.99 -1.17 1.05
CA PHE A 224 -2.21 -0.76 0.36
C PHE A 224 -2.38 -1.44 -1.00
N LYS A 225 -3.64 -1.61 -1.43
CA LYS A 225 -3.96 -2.18 -2.74
C LYS A 225 -3.31 -1.38 -3.88
N THR A 226 -3.38 -0.04 -3.79
CA THR A 226 -2.73 0.91 -4.70
C THR A 226 -1.67 1.71 -3.93
N SER A 227 -0.47 1.84 -4.47
CA SER A 227 0.63 2.53 -3.79
C SER A 227 0.42 4.04 -3.68
N SER A 228 -0.23 4.66 -4.66
CA SER A 228 -0.52 6.10 -4.69
C SER A 228 -1.81 6.37 -5.44
N LEU A 229 -2.50 7.44 -5.06
CA LEU A 229 -3.65 7.98 -5.78
C LEU A 229 -3.14 8.96 -6.84
N ASN A 230 -3.63 8.82 -8.07
CA ASN A 230 -3.22 9.71 -9.16
C ASN A 230 -3.94 11.05 -9.08
N TRP A 231 -3.23 12.09 -9.45
CA TRP A 231 -3.76 13.44 -9.55
C TRP A 231 -2.96 14.25 -10.57
N THR A 232 -3.55 15.33 -11.05
CA THR A 232 -2.98 16.23 -12.05
C THR A 232 -2.93 17.66 -11.54
N ILE A 233 -2.02 18.43 -12.11
CA ILE A 233 -1.93 19.88 -11.88
C ILE A 233 -2.14 20.61 -13.19
N SER A 234 -2.93 21.68 -13.14
CA SER A 234 -3.18 22.57 -14.27
C SER A 234 -3.24 24.02 -13.80
N THR A 235 -3.11 24.94 -14.73
CA THR A 235 -3.36 26.37 -14.47
C THR A 235 -4.86 26.65 -14.54
N GLY A 236 -5.34 27.52 -13.66
CA GLY A 236 -6.75 27.91 -13.60
C GLY A 236 -6.95 29.43 -13.71
N THR A 237 -8.18 29.84 -13.46
CA THR A 237 -8.55 31.23 -13.27
C THR A 237 -8.80 31.50 -11.78
N CYS A 238 -8.61 32.72 -11.33
CA CYS A 238 -8.88 33.09 -9.94
C CYS A 238 -10.28 32.65 -9.53
N PRO A 239 -10.43 31.83 -8.49
CA PRO A 239 -11.75 31.38 -8.06
C PRO A 239 -12.53 32.44 -7.28
N PHE A 240 -11.89 33.54 -6.93
CA PHE A 240 -12.45 34.64 -6.15
C PHE A 240 -12.87 35.79 -7.03
N GLN A 241 -13.56 36.79 -6.47
CA GLN A 241 -13.94 38.00 -7.22
C GLN A 241 -12.72 38.78 -7.71
N MET A 242 -12.93 39.60 -8.75
CA MET A 242 -11.87 40.38 -9.40
C MET A 242 -11.00 41.12 -8.37
N GLN A 243 -9.67 41.12 -8.63
CA GLN A 243 -8.63 41.77 -7.82
C GLN A 243 -8.32 41.09 -6.46
N SER A 244 -8.94 39.95 -6.13
CA SER A 244 -8.59 39.23 -4.91
C SER A 244 -7.30 38.41 -5.07
N CYS A 245 -7.01 37.92 -6.27
CA CYS A 245 -5.77 37.18 -6.54
C CYS A 245 -4.63 38.11 -6.97
N LEU A 246 -3.41 37.73 -6.60
CA LEU A 246 -2.18 38.43 -7.01
C LEU A 246 -1.79 38.00 -8.45
N GLY A 247 -2.56 38.49 -9.44
CA GLY A 247 -2.36 38.20 -10.87
C GLY A 247 -3.02 36.92 -11.35
N ASP A 248 -3.48 36.92 -12.61
CA ASP A 248 -4.25 35.80 -13.20
C ASP A 248 -3.41 34.58 -13.52
N ARG A 249 -2.09 34.66 -13.52
CA ARG A 249 -1.18 33.56 -13.84
C ARG A 249 -0.79 32.71 -12.62
N ASN A 250 -1.09 33.17 -11.42
CA ASN A 250 -0.71 32.53 -10.16
C ASN A 250 -1.88 31.73 -9.58
N VAL A 251 -2.52 30.92 -10.43
CA VAL A 251 -3.62 30.05 -10.03
C VAL A 251 -3.34 28.63 -10.50
N ILE A 252 -3.40 27.70 -9.60
CA ILE A 252 -3.25 26.26 -9.91
C ILE A 252 -4.47 25.48 -9.47
N VAL A 253 -4.76 24.45 -10.23
CA VAL A 253 -5.80 23.47 -9.95
C VAL A 253 -5.15 22.11 -9.77
N LEU A 254 -5.37 21.51 -8.62
CA LEU A 254 -5.00 20.14 -8.29
C LEU A 254 -6.26 19.29 -8.32
N GLU A 255 -6.31 18.31 -9.21
CA GLU A 255 -7.50 17.46 -9.36
C GLU A 255 -7.09 15.99 -9.35
N THR A 256 -7.78 15.18 -8.54
CA THR A 256 -7.54 13.74 -8.50
C THR A 256 -8.20 13.05 -9.70
N ASP A 257 -7.57 11.99 -10.20
CA ASP A 257 -8.26 11.02 -11.02
C ASP A 257 -9.40 10.38 -10.23
N GLN A 258 -10.18 9.53 -10.91
CA GLN A 258 -11.23 8.76 -10.25
C GLN A 258 -10.63 7.86 -9.16
N ILE A 259 -11.00 8.11 -7.91
CA ILE A 259 -10.66 7.27 -6.75
C ILE A 259 -11.81 6.31 -6.51
N ASP A 260 -11.66 5.07 -6.93
CA ASP A 260 -12.63 4.00 -6.68
C ASP A 260 -12.46 3.45 -5.26
N SER A 261 -13.54 3.30 -4.51
CA SER A 261 -13.51 2.81 -3.12
C SER A 261 -12.92 1.41 -3.00
N HIS A 262 -13.11 0.56 -4.02
CA HIS A 262 -12.59 -0.80 -4.05
C HIS A 262 -11.17 -0.88 -4.61
N GLU A 263 -10.94 -0.29 -5.81
CA GLU A 263 -9.65 -0.45 -6.51
C GLU A 263 -8.55 0.42 -5.90
N ALA A 264 -8.88 1.65 -5.49
CA ALA A 264 -7.90 2.60 -4.98
C ALA A 264 -7.78 2.56 -3.45
N LEU A 265 -8.90 2.43 -2.73
CA LEU A 265 -8.92 2.48 -1.27
C LEU A 265 -8.96 1.11 -0.60
N GLY A 266 -9.22 0.02 -1.35
CA GLY A 266 -9.17 -1.34 -0.84
C GLY A 266 -10.44 -1.82 -0.11
N ILE A 267 -11.55 -1.08 -0.17
CA ILE A 267 -12.82 -1.53 0.40
C ILE A 267 -13.41 -2.62 -0.48
N ASN A 268 -13.41 -3.86 -0.01
CA ASN A 268 -13.83 -5.04 -0.79
C ASN A 268 -15.34 -5.11 -0.95
N ALA A 269 -15.86 -4.38 -1.90
CA ALA A 269 -17.31 -4.27 -2.17
C ALA A 269 -17.70 -4.84 -3.54
N ASP A 270 -18.91 -5.42 -3.60
CA ASP A 270 -19.60 -5.76 -4.85
C ASP A 270 -19.63 -4.52 -5.76
N PRO A 271 -19.50 -4.63 -7.08
CA PRO A 271 -19.60 -3.49 -8.00
C PRO A 271 -20.80 -2.58 -7.77
N LYS A 272 -21.97 -3.14 -7.38
CA LYS A 272 -23.16 -2.35 -7.05
C LYS A 272 -23.01 -1.48 -5.80
N ASP A 273 -22.09 -1.81 -4.87
CA ASP A 273 -21.91 -1.12 -3.60
C ASP A 273 -20.67 -0.20 -3.61
N ARG A 274 -19.99 -0.05 -4.75
CA ARG A 274 -18.82 0.81 -4.89
C ARG A 274 -19.20 2.26 -5.04
N LEU A 275 -18.30 3.13 -4.53
CA LEU A 275 -18.34 4.58 -4.70
C LEU A 275 -17.09 5.05 -5.44
N LYS A 276 -17.23 6.14 -6.16
CA LYS A 276 -16.17 6.84 -6.86
C LYS A 276 -16.06 8.25 -6.29
N TYR A 277 -14.86 8.73 -6.09
CA TYR A 277 -14.57 10.01 -5.48
C TYR A 277 -13.58 10.83 -6.33
N TRP A 278 -13.77 12.14 -6.36
CA TRP A 278 -12.85 13.13 -6.93
C TRP A 278 -12.72 14.29 -5.98
N ARG A 279 -11.51 14.84 -5.90
CA ARG A 279 -11.21 16.07 -5.18
C ARG A 279 -10.61 17.07 -6.14
N ARG A 280 -11.07 18.31 -6.09
CA ARG A 280 -10.52 19.45 -6.82
C ARG A 280 -10.15 20.52 -5.81
N THR A 281 -8.91 20.99 -5.85
CA THR A 281 -8.40 22.06 -5.03
C THR A 281 -7.84 23.15 -5.94
N THR A 282 -8.41 24.36 -5.92
CA THR A 282 -7.95 25.51 -6.73
C THR A 282 -7.37 26.54 -5.80
N CYS A 283 -6.10 26.87 -5.98
CA CYS A 283 -5.37 27.78 -5.10
C CYS A 283 -4.82 28.98 -5.86
N ALA A 284 -4.83 30.14 -5.20
CA ALA A 284 -4.25 31.37 -5.69
C ALA A 284 -3.66 32.19 -4.54
N VAL A 285 -2.53 32.85 -4.77
CA VAL A 285 -1.98 33.83 -3.83
C VAL A 285 -2.88 35.05 -3.82
N LEU A 286 -3.32 35.49 -2.63
CA LEU A 286 -4.22 36.62 -2.46
C LEU A 286 -3.45 37.92 -2.34
N ASN A 287 -4.06 38.99 -2.83
CA ASN A 287 -3.55 40.35 -2.62
C ASN A 287 -3.84 40.78 -1.17
N GLY A 288 -2.81 40.77 -0.32
CA GLY A 288 -2.90 41.09 1.10
C GLY A 288 -2.87 42.58 1.44
N THR A 289 -2.63 43.48 0.46
CA THR A 289 -2.32 44.91 0.72
C THR A 289 -3.41 45.59 1.57
N ASP A 290 -4.68 45.31 1.30
CA ASP A 290 -5.79 45.96 2.03
C ASP A 290 -6.27 45.12 3.24
N HIS A 291 -5.80 43.89 3.36
CA HIS A 291 -6.32 42.89 4.31
C HIS A 291 -5.38 42.60 5.48
N VAL A 292 -4.11 43.03 5.42
CA VAL A 292 -3.13 42.79 6.52
C VAL A 292 -2.78 44.15 7.15
N LYS A 293 -2.97 44.26 8.47
CA LYS A 293 -2.78 45.51 9.23
C LYS A 293 -2.08 45.24 10.57
N GLY A 294 -1.48 46.27 11.15
CA GLY A 294 -1.06 46.25 12.55
C GLY A 294 0.43 46.04 12.80
N TRP A 295 1.24 45.69 11.81
CA TRP A 295 2.68 45.51 12.03
C TRP A 295 3.45 46.79 11.79
N ASN A 296 4.05 47.38 12.86
CA ASN A 296 5.06 48.44 12.73
C ASN A 296 6.45 47.80 12.79
N GLY A 297 6.94 47.32 11.66
CA GLY A 297 8.17 46.58 11.52
C GLY A 297 9.45 47.36 11.73
N THR A 298 9.64 47.97 12.90
CA THR A 298 10.96 48.41 13.35
C THR A 298 11.71 47.22 13.87
N ILE A 299 12.83 46.87 13.23
CA ILE A 299 13.80 45.92 13.72
C ILE A 299 14.12 46.28 15.18
N MET A 300 13.85 45.37 16.10
CA MET A 300 14.04 45.60 17.53
C MET A 300 15.47 46.04 17.83
N ASN A 301 15.61 47.21 18.35
CA ASN A 301 16.76 47.55 19.18
C ASN A 301 16.57 46.90 20.55
N SER A 302 17.57 46.20 21.01
CA SER A 302 17.66 45.30 22.17
C SER A 302 17.41 45.88 23.56
N SER A 303 16.66 46.97 23.71
CA SER A 303 16.49 47.64 25.00
C SER A 303 15.10 48.15 25.36
N SER A 304 14.05 47.74 24.66
CA SER A 304 12.70 48.18 25.02
C SER A 304 11.86 47.12 25.70
N SER A 305 11.35 47.51 26.83
CA SER A 305 10.46 46.79 27.75
C SER A 305 9.30 46.07 27.07
N LEU A 306 8.90 44.96 27.69
CA LEU A 306 7.85 43.96 27.39
C LEU A 306 6.44 44.48 27.04
N SER A 307 6.20 45.70 26.63
CA SER A 307 4.86 46.27 26.61
C SER A 307 4.15 46.36 25.24
N THR A 308 4.81 46.01 24.14
CA THR A 308 4.16 45.97 22.82
C THR A 308 4.61 44.76 22.01
N LEU A 309 3.83 43.67 22.12
CA LEU A 309 3.90 42.59 21.17
C LEU A 309 3.50 43.12 19.79
N ASP A 310 4.44 43.13 18.84
CA ASP A 310 4.13 43.45 17.47
C ASP A 310 3.21 42.37 16.90
N THR A 311 1.96 42.71 16.67
CA THR A 311 0.94 41.80 16.16
C THR A 311 0.42 42.31 14.83
N ALA A 312 0.39 41.44 13.83
CA ALA A 312 -0.26 41.67 12.57
C ALA A 312 -1.58 40.93 12.50
N TYR A 313 -2.59 41.51 11.94
CA TYR A 313 -3.94 40.97 11.81
C TYR A 313 -4.32 40.84 10.34
N ALA A 314 -4.88 39.70 9.96
CA ALA A 314 -5.44 39.44 8.64
C ALA A 314 -6.98 39.49 8.69
N TYR A 315 -7.56 40.40 7.88
CA TYR A 315 -8.99 40.68 7.83
C TYR A 315 -9.63 40.11 6.56
N TYR A 316 -9.91 38.83 6.57
CA TYR A 316 -10.65 38.12 5.50
C TYR A 316 -12.06 37.72 5.96
N GLY A 317 -12.47 38.24 7.12
CA GLY A 317 -13.73 38.04 7.77
C GLY A 317 -13.59 37.74 9.27
N PRO A 318 -14.65 37.90 10.09
CA PRO A 318 -14.60 37.71 11.52
C PRO A 318 -14.40 36.23 11.88
N SER A 319 -13.59 35.96 12.91
CA SER A 319 -13.41 34.61 13.44
C SER A 319 -14.61 34.22 14.31
N LEU A 320 -15.20 33.06 14.00
CA LEU A 320 -16.40 32.57 14.71
C LEU A 320 -16.08 32.03 16.09
N TYR A 321 -14.94 31.36 16.27
CA TYR A 321 -14.56 30.76 17.56
C TYR A 321 -13.78 31.73 18.48
N LYS A 322 -13.06 32.72 17.91
CA LYS A 322 -12.35 33.73 18.69
C LYS A 322 -13.22 34.95 19.00
N ASN A 323 -14.37 35.07 18.35
CA ASN A 323 -15.26 36.25 18.41
C ASN A 323 -14.52 37.56 18.17
N THR A 324 -13.74 37.60 17.09
CA THR A 324 -12.89 38.76 16.70
C THR A 324 -13.22 39.22 15.29
N GLU A 325 -12.98 40.49 15.01
CA GLU A 325 -13.17 41.09 13.67
C GLU A 325 -12.11 40.63 12.65
N TRP A 326 -11.02 39.99 13.10
CA TRP A 326 -9.97 39.47 12.22
C TRP A 326 -10.06 37.94 12.10
N THR A 327 -9.63 37.42 10.96
CA THR A 327 -9.58 36.00 10.69
C THR A 327 -8.39 35.32 11.37
N TYR A 328 -7.21 35.96 11.25
CA TYR A 328 -5.95 35.44 11.76
C TYR A 328 -5.11 36.52 12.37
N ALA A 329 -4.37 36.22 13.43
CA ALA A 329 -3.43 37.12 14.06
C ALA A 329 -2.06 36.45 14.18
N TYR A 330 -1.03 37.13 13.71
CA TYR A 330 0.36 36.74 13.89
C TYR A 330 1.02 37.61 14.93
N SER A 331 1.56 37.04 15.98
CA SER A 331 2.33 37.78 16.99
C SER A 331 3.76 37.24 17.03
N ASN A 332 4.72 38.14 17.08
CA ASN A 332 6.12 37.79 17.24
C ASN A 332 6.42 37.51 18.72
N PHE A 333 6.40 36.24 19.12
CA PHE A 333 6.69 35.83 20.50
C PHE A 333 8.18 35.82 20.85
N ALA A 334 9.09 36.12 19.93
CA ALA A 334 10.52 36.09 20.19
C ALA A 334 10.94 37.05 21.34
N SER A 335 10.18 38.13 21.56
CA SER A 335 10.41 39.06 22.68
C SER A 335 9.86 38.57 24.03
N PHE A 336 8.98 37.59 24.07
CA PHE A 336 8.34 37.13 25.31
C PHE A 336 9.24 36.14 26.09
N PHE A 337 10.25 35.58 25.46
CA PHE A 337 11.05 34.49 26.02
C PHE A 337 12.55 34.78 26.08
N ASP A 338 12.93 36.04 26.23
CA ASP A 338 14.35 36.44 26.33
C ASP A 338 15.14 35.73 27.46
N ASN A 339 14.44 35.00 28.35
CA ASN A 339 15.03 34.21 29.41
C ASN A 339 15.02 32.70 29.17
N PHE A 340 14.49 32.22 28.05
CA PHE A 340 14.52 30.78 27.70
C PHE A 340 15.55 30.50 26.63
N THR A 341 16.68 29.93 27.02
CA THR A 341 17.89 29.68 26.20
C THR A 341 17.77 28.55 25.18
N SER A 342 16.59 28.05 24.86
CA SER A 342 16.44 26.95 23.91
C SER A 342 15.18 27.03 23.06
N GLN A 343 15.01 28.14 22.34
CA GLN A 343 13.89 28.22 21.40
C GLN A 343 14.32 27.90 19.99
N VAL A 344 13.84 26.77 19.49
CA VAL A 344 13.69 26.53 18.06
C VAL A 344 12.55 27.43 17.59
N THR A 345 12.85 28.70 17.28
CA THR A 345 11.91 29.56 16.55
C THR A 345 11.77 28.94 15.18
N LEU A 346 10.58 28.39 14.86
CA LEU A 346 10.28 27.96 13.51
C LEU A 346 10.48 29.16 12.60
N ALA A 347 11.34 29.01 11.58
CA ALA A 347 11.64 30.05 10.60
C ALA A 347 10.37 30.53 9.91
N TYR A 348 9.54 29.58 9.51
CA TYR A 348 8.24 29.78 8.90
C TYR A 348 7.14 29.38 9.88
N GLN A 349 6.16 30.26 10.02
CA GLN A 349 4.90 29.94 10.67
C GLN A 349 3.82 29.83 9.59
N LEU A 350 3.14 28.71 9.58
CA LEU A 350 2.03 28.44 8.68
C LEU A 350 0.81 28.09 9.51
N ASP A 351 -0.30 28.75 9.23
CA ASP A 351 -1.60 28.46 9.83
C ASP A 351 -2.69 28.37 8.77
N ALA A 352 -3.82 27.76 9.08
CA ALA A 352 -4.92 27.57 8.16
C ALA A 352 -6.25 27.77 8.85
N GLU A 353 -7.14 28.51 8.21
CA GLU A 353 -8.53 28.71 8.64
C GLU A 353 -9.46 28.30 7.48
N MET A 354 -10.62 27.72 7.79
CA MET A 354 -11.56 27.18 6.81
C MET A 354 -12.98 27.71 7.03
N ALA A 355 -13.64 28.03 5.92
CA ALA A 355 -15.07 28.32 5.90
C ALA A 355 -15.78 27.36 4.94
N TYR A 356 -16.77 26.64 5.43
CA TYR A 356 -17.53 25.70 4.63
C TYR A 356 -18.57 26.40 3.76
N ALA A 357 -18.77 25.90 2.52
CA ALA A 357 -19.90 26.28 1.70
C ALA A 357 -21.16 25.68 2.26
N THR A 358 -22.01 26.48 2.87
CA THR A 358 -23.30 26.03 3.42
C THR A 358 -24.44 26.37 2.48
N ALA A 359 -25.46 25.53 2.43
CA ALA A 359 -26.70 25.81 1.71
C ALA A 359 -27.52 26.93 2.38
N ASP A 360 -27.32 27.15 3.67
CA ASP A 360 -27.97 28.20 4.47
C ASP A 360 -26.89 29.19 4.94
N PRO A 361 -26.93 30.44 4.44
CA PRO A 361 -25.97 31.49 4.82
C PRO A 361 -26.07 31.90 6.31
N GLN A 362 -27.07 31.45 7.06
CA GLN A 362 -27.20 31.72 8.49
C GLN A 362 -26.36 30.78 9.37
N TRP A 363 -25.85 29.66 8.82
CA TRP A 363 -25.07 28.67 9.54
C TRP A 363 -23.72 28.48 8.87
N SER A 364 -22.84 29.48 9.00
CA SER A 364 -21.43 29.28 8.65
C SER A 364 -20.82 28.34 9.68
N VAL A 365 -20.69 27.07 9.32
CA VAL A 365 -19.96 26.08 10.12
C VAL A 365 -18.53 26.11 9.68
N GLY A 366 -17.68 26.88 10.34
CA GLY A 366 -16.28 27.04 9.98
C GLY A 366 -15.51 27.82 11.03
N ASP A 367 -14.24 28.11 10.73
CA ASP A 367 -13.38 28.88 11.63
C ASP A 367 -13.69 30.40 11.54
N PHE A 368 -14.19 30.88 10.40
CA PHE A 368 -14.50 32.29 10.16
C PHE A 368 -15.63 32.48 9.13
N GLU A 369 -16.22 33.67 9.09
CA GLU A 369 -17.20 34.08 8.09
C GLU A 369 -16.49 34.88 6.98
N PRO A 370 -16.39 34.38 5.75
CA PRO A 370 -15.60 35.02 4.71
C PRO A 370 -16.22 36.32 4.23
N ILE A 371 -15.36 37.34 3.90
CA ILE A 371 -15.79 38.53 3.23
C ILE A 371 -16.44 38.23 1.87
N ALA A 372 -17.37 39.04 1.41
CA ALA A 372 -18.16 38.83 0.19
C ALA A 372 -17.33 38.54 -1.07
N LYS A 373 -16.09 39.06 -1.16
CA LYS A 373 -15.18 38.80 -2.29
C LYS A 373 -14.65 37.37 -2.35
N LEU A 374 -14.63 36.66 -1.24
CA LEU A 374 -14.08 35.30 -1.12
C LEU A 374 -15.15 34.22 -0.99
N VAL A 375 -16.40 34.59 -0.79
CA VAL A 375 -17.52 33.63 -0.65
C VAL A 375 -17.64 32.76 -1.89
N GLN A 376 -17.68 31.46 -1.69
CA GLN A 376 -17.93 30.46 -2.71
C GLN A 376 -19.31 29.80 -2.49
N LYS A 377 -20.00 29.48 -3.59
CA LYS A 377 -21.33 28.87 -3.52
C LYS A 377 -21.28 27.34 -3.45
N ASP A 378 -20.25 26.75 -4.04
CA ASP A 378 -20.13 25.31 -4.30
C ASP A 378 -18.74 24.74 -3.90
N ALA A 379 -17.97 25.50 -3.13
CA ALA A 379 -16.65 25.11 -2.70
C ALA A 379 -16.35 25.62 -1.29
N ASP A 380 -15.66 24.85 -0.50
CA ASP A 380 -15.14 25.28 0.79
C ASP A 380 -13.93 26.19 0.58
N LEU A 381 -13.79 27.23 1.41
CA LEU A 381 -12.68 28.17 1.37
C LEU A 381 -11.67 27.81 2.46
N VAL A 382 -10.42 27.64 2.06
CA VAL A 382 -9.28 27.49 2.98
C VAL A 382 -8.31 28.63 2.76
N LEU A 383 -7.98 29.35 3.83
CA LEU A 383 -6.95 30.37 3.84
C LEU A 383 -5.71 29.86 4.55
N LEU A 384 -4.56 29.94 3.89
CA LEU A 384 -3.26 29.60 4.44
C LEU A 384 -2.48 30.87 4.72
N PHE A 385 -2.09 31.08 5.97
CA PHE A 385 -1.38 32.26 6.44
C PHE A 385 0.08 31.93 6.69
N LEU A 386 0.96 32.50 5.88
CA LEU A 386 2.40 32.31 5.96
C LEU A 386 3.07 33.52 6.57
N SER A 387 3.92 33.34 7.57
CA SER A 387 4.80 34.35 8.12
C SER A 387 6.22 33.79 8.23
N TYR A 388 7.22 34.61 7.87
CA TYR A 388 8.63 34.26 7.95
C TYR A 388 9.38 35.24 8.85
N THR A 389 10.08 34.73 9.85
CA THR A 389 10.81 35.55 10.83
C THR A 389 12.26 35.79 10.46
N GLY A 390 12.79 35.05 9.50
CA GLY A 390 14.19 35.09 9.07
C GLY A 390 14.47 36.10 7.96
N THR A 391 15.62 35.96 7.36
CA THR A 391 16.08 36.76 6.21
C THR A 391 16.59 35.83 5.11
N TYR A 392 16.51 36.29 3.85
CA TYR A 392 17.06 35.58 2.69
C TYR A 392 18.39 36.17 2.25
N ILE A 393 19.29 35.35 1.73
CA ILE A 393 20.58 35.79 1.18
C ILE A 393 20.37 36.52 -0.17
N GLY A 394 19.33 36.16 -0.93
CA GLY A 394 18.95 36.80 -2.21
C GLY A 394 17.48 37.19 -2.22
N GLN A 395 17.08 37.96 -3.22
CA GLN A 395 15.66 38.27 -3.47
C GLN A 395 14.87 37.02 -3.76
N VAL A 396 13.60 37.02 -3.35
CA VAL A 396 12.65 35.91 -3.59
C VAL A 396 11.47 36.45 -4.37
N ASP A 397 11.35 36.00 -5.63
CA ASP A 397 10.31 36.44 -6.57
C ASP A 397 9.06 35.57 -6.53
N ASP A 398 9.05 34.51 -5.69
CA ASP A 398 7.87 33.66 -5.47
C ASP A 398 6.73 34.51 -4.87
N PRO A 399 5.52 34.48 -5.44
CA PRO A 399 4.44 35.38 -5.04
C PRO A 399 3.94 35.16 -3.60
N TRP A 400 4.12 33.98 -3.01
CA TRP A 400 3.73 33.69 -1.63
C TRP A 400 4.85 33.94 -0.63
N PHE A 401 6.11 33.74 -1.05
CA PHE A 401 7.32 33.95 -0.24
C PHE A 401 8.05 35.25 -0.56
N ALA A 402 7.43 36.18 -1.26
CA ALA A 402 8.06 37.40 -1.77
C ALA A 402 8.89 38.15 -0.72
N ALA A 403 10.15 38.45 -1.07
CA ALA A 403 11.10 39.13 -0.18
C ALA A 403 12.06 40.00 -0.98
N HIS A 404 11.73 41.28 -1.11
CA HIS A 404 12.50 42.30 -1.86
C HIS A 404 13.02 43.42 -0.96
N ASN A 405 12.54 43.52 0.30
CA ASN A 405 12.95 44.56 1.22
C ASN A 405 14.40 44.34 1.70
N GLU A 406 15.31 45.19 1.25
CA GLU A 406 16.73 45.10 1.59
C GLU A 406 16.97 45.46 3.06
N ALA A 407 17.66 44.60 3.79
CA ALA A 407 18.12 44.84 5.15
C ALA A 407 19.66 44.71 5.19
N ARG A 408 20.33 45.73 5.74
CA ARG A 408 21.78 45.76 5.89
C ARG A 408 22.19 45.43 7.32
N PHE A 409 23.13 44.52 7.45
CA PHE A 409 23.73 44.07 8.71
C PHE A 409 25.20 44.45 8.75
N ASP A 410 25.49 45.61 9.35
CA ASP A 410 26.84 46.17 9.46
C ASP A 410 27.56 45.55 10.68
N HIS A 411 27.95 44.28 10.58
CA HIS A 411 28.79 43.66 11.57
C HIS A 411 30.25 43.50 11.03
N PRO A 412 31.28 43.98 11.75
CA PRO A 412 32.65 44.05 11.25
C PRO A 412 33.20 42.69 10.77
N ASN A 413 32.83 41.63 11.45
CA ASN A 413 33.30 40.25 11.17
C ASN A 413 32.38 39.48 10.16
N MET A 414 31.33 40.10 9.62
CA MET A 414 30.45 39.48 8.67
C MET A 414 30.99 39.60 7.25
N PRO A 415 31.12 38.50 6.50
CA PRO A 415 31.50 38.53 5.09
C PRO A 415 30.62 39.51 4.29
N PRO A 416 31.16 40.28 3.31
CA PRO A 416 30.42 41.27 2.57
C PRO A 416 29.15 40.75 1.91
N TYR A 417 29.16 39.51 1.40
CA TYR A 417 28.03 38.85 0.74
C TYR A 417 26.89 38.47 1.70
N LEU A 418 27.12 38.48 3.02
CA LEU A 418 26.08 38.23 4.04
C LEU A 418 25.56 39.54 4.68
N ARG A 419 26.13 40.70 4.34
CA ARG A 419 25.71 41.99 4.91
C ARG A 419 24.40 42.50 4.32
N THR A 420 24.15 42.21 3.05
CA THR A 420 22.86 42.52 2.40
C THR A 420 22.00 41.29 2.45
N ARG A 421 20.83 41.40 3.03
CA ARG A 421 19.83 40.36 3.10
C ARG A 421 18.47 40.92 2.73
N TYR A 422 17.52 40.03 2.46
CA TYR A 422 16.19 40.43 2.06
C TYR A 422 15.17 39.93 3.08
N THR A 423 14.21 40.75 3.43
CA THR A 423 13.11 40.45 4.32
C THR A 423 11.82 40.37 3.51
N ARG A 424 10.85 39.63 4.06
CA ARG A 424 9.52 39.48 3.47
C ARG A 424 8.87 40.81 3.10
N ASP A 425 8.14 40.85 2.00
CA ASP A 425 7.39 42.04 1.56
C ASP A 425 6.15 42.24 2.43
N MET A 426 5.49 41.14 2.81
CA MET A 426 4.30 41.12 3.67
C MET A 426 4.57 40.35 4.96
N VAL A 427 4.07 40.86 6.09
CA VAL A 427 4.18 40.19 7.39
C VAL A 427 3.40 38.89 7.41
N ILE A 428 2.22 38.89 6.81
CA ILE A 428 1.38 37.72 6.58
C ILE A 428 1.12 37.64 5.09
N SER A 429 1.64 36.63 4.42
CA SER A 429 1.29 36.29 3.04
C SER A 429 0.17 35.27 3.04
N THR A 430 -0.90 35.51 2.28
CA THR A 430 -2.11 34.70 2.30
C THR A 430 -2.29 33.95 0.99
N LEU A 431 -2.47 32.65 1.07
CA LEU A 431 -2.86 31.80 -0.05
C LEU A 431 -4.31 31.35 0.16
N GLY A 432 -5.18 31.66 -0.80
CA GLY A 432 -6.59 31.22 -0.80
C GLY A 432 -6.76 29.98 -1.66
N CYS A 433 -7.39 28.96 -1.12
CA CYS A 433 -7.73 27.73 -1.81
C CYS A 433 -9.23 27.45 -1.73
N THR A 434 -9.81 26.93 -2.79
CA THR A 434 -11.15 26.33 -2.78
C THR A 434 -11.04 24.81 -2.83
N GLU A 435 -11.78 24.11 -1.97
CA GLU A 435 -11.85 22.65 -1.98
C GLU A 435 -13.25 22.18 -2.41
N GLN A 436 -13.30 21.29 -3.38
CA GLN A 436 -14.54 20.69 -3.89
C GLN A 436 -14.42 19.18 -3.91
N HIS A 437 -15.52 18.52 -3.60
CA HIS A 437 -15.63 17.08 -3.53
C HIS A 437 -16.76 16.59 -4.44
N LYS A 438 -16.55 15.45 -5.11
CA LYS A 438 -17.58 14.81 -5.93
C LYS A 438 -17.61 13.33 -5.63
N PHE A 439 -18.78 12.81 -5.35
CA PHE A 439 -19.03 11.39 -5.21
C PHE A 439 -20.01 10.91 -6.28
N CYS A 440 -19.78 9.71 -6.77
CA CYS A 440 -20.68 9.01 -7.69
C CYS A 440 -20.87 7.57 -7.25
N THR A 441 -22.08 7.05 -7.43
CA THR A 441 -22.31 5.61 -7.38
C THR A 441 -21.80 4.96 -8.67
N ASN A 442 -21.68 3.64 -8.68
CA ASN A 442 -21.31 2.92 -9.90
C ASN A 442 -22.36 3.06 -11.02
N ASP A 443 -23.60 3.37 -10.65
CA ASP A 443 -24.73 3.64 -11.57
C ASP A 443 -24.71 5.08 -12.11
N ASN A 444 -23.63 5.83 -11.89
CA ASN A 444 -23.40 7.21 -12.30
C ASN A 444 -24.37 8.26 -11.71
N ILE A 445 -24.95 7.99 -10.55
CA ILE A 445 -25.67 9.01 -9.77
C ILE A 445 -24.63 9.79 -8.97
N CYS A 446 -24.48 11.09 -9.26
CA CYS A 446 -23.38 11.91 -8.75
C CYS A 446 -23.88 13.12 -7.96
N THR A 447 -23.07 13.60 -7.01
CA THR A 447 -23.32 14.83 -6.25
C THR A 447 -23.00 16.10 -7.05
N GLY A 448 -22.11 16.04 -8.05
CA GLY A 448 -21.43 17.22 -8.59
C GLY A 448 -20.20 17.59 -7.76
N PHE A 449 -19.42 18.58 -8.20
CA PHE A 449 -18.35 19.18 -7.41
C PHE A 449 -18.95 20.23 -6.47
N LEU A 450 -18.93 19.94 -5.18
CA LEU A 450 -19.57 20.74 -4.13
C LEU A 450 -18.65 20.82 -2.90
N GLY A 451 -18.91 21.77 -2.01
CA GLY A 451 -18.29 21.84 -0.69
C GLY A 451 -18.69 20.63 0.18
N PHE A 452 -17.95 20.42 1.25
CA PHE A 452 -18.06 19.25 2.12
C PHE A 452 -19.46 19.02 2.68
N ASP A 453 -20.09 20.06 3.25
CA ASP A 453 -21.45 19.94 3.82
C ASP A 453 -22.51 19.73 2.75
N GLN A 454 -22.35 20.36 1.59
CA GLN A 454 -23.30 20.26 0.49
C GLN A 454 -23.33 18.86 -0.10
N VAL A 455 -22.18 18.20 -0.23
CA VAL A 455 -22.06 16.83 -0.74
C VAL A 455 -22.91 15.86 0.08
N GLN A 456 -22.96 16.03 1.40
CA GLN A 456 -23.73 15.18 2.31
C GLN A 456 -25.25 15.36 2.15
N ASN A 457 -25.69 16.48 1.58
CA ASN A 457 -27.10 16.88 1.51
C ASN A 457 -27.73 16.72 0.11
N VAL A 458 -27.06 16.03 -0.84
CA VAL A 458 -27.61 15.79 -2.18
C VAL A 458 -28.66 14.68 -2.15
N ALA A 459 -29.93 15.03 -2.15
CA ALA A 459 -31.04 14.10 -1.98
C ALA A 459 -31.04 12.93 -2.97
N ALA A 460 -30.76 13.18 -4.26
CA ALA A 460 -30.74 12.14 -5.29
C ALA A 460 -29.59 11.13 -5.07
N PHE A 461 -28.45 11.58 -4.59
CA PHE A 461 -27.31 10.72 -4.26
C PHE A 461 -27.62 9.91 -2.99
N ASN A 462 -28.13 10.55 -1.94
CA ASN A 462 -28.46 9.89 -0.68
C ASN A 462 -29.54 8.80 -0.87
N ALA A 463 -30.52 9.03 -1.73
CA ALA A 463 -31.54 8.02 -2.06
C ALA A 463 -30.98 6.80 -2.81
N ALA A 464 -29.80 6.92 -3.42
CA ALA A 464 -29.12 5.83 -4.12
C ALA A 464 -28.14 5.06 -3.23
N LEU A 465 -27.96 5.45 -1.96
CA LEU A 465 -27.05 4.79 -1.02
C LEU A 465 -27.71 3.51 -0.46
N THR A 466 -27.14 2.36 -0.84
CA THR A 466 -27.42 1.08 -0.14
C THR A 466 -26.77 1.12 1.26
N PRO A 467 -27.12 0.22 2.19
CA PRO A 467 -26.49 0.19 3.50
C PRO A 467 -24.95 0.12 3.45
N HIS A 468 -24.40 -0.68 2.55
CA HIS A 468 -22.93 -0.76 2.36
C HIS A 468 -22.33 0.49 1.69
N ARG A 469 -23.06 1.11 0.75
CA ARG A 469 -22.65 2.40 0.19
C ARG A 469 -22.66 3.49 1.25
N ASN A 470 -23.65 3.50 2.13
CA ASN A 470 -23.79 4.52 3.18
C ASN A 470 -22.62 4.49 4.16
N VAL A 471 -22.28 3.31 4.68
CA VAL A 471 -21.10 3.20 5.58
C VAL A 471 -19.80 3.54 4.85
N THR A 472 -19.65 3.14 3.59
CA THR A 472 -18.49 3.50 2.77
C THR A 472 -18.40 5.01 2.58
N PHE A 473 -19.52 5.67 2.29
CA PHE A 473 -19.61 7.12 2.14
C PHE A 473 -19.22 7.84 3.43
N ASP A 474 -19.80 7.45 4.57
CA ASP A 474 -19.47 8.04 5.88
C ASP A 474 -17.98 7.91 6.20
N ARG A 475 -17.39 6.73 5.98
CA ARG A 475 -15.95 6.52 6.23
C ARG A 475 -15.07 7.35 5.29
N MET A 476 -15.45 7.45 4.02
CA MET A 476 -14.75 8.29 3.05
C MET A 476 -14.87 9.78 3.41
N MET A 477 -16.05 10.26 3.79
CA MET A 477 -16.27 11.64 4.19
C MET A 477 -15.40 12.03 5.40
N ARG A 478 -15.31 11.16 6.41
CA ARG A 478 -14.42 11.40 7.56
C ARG A 478 -12.94 11.43 7.17
N ALA A 479 -12.50 10.55 6.26
CA ALA A 479 -11.13 10.58 5.76
C ALA A 479 -10.86 11.83 4.91
N VAL A 480 -11.84 12.31 4.15
CA VAL A 480 -11.79 13.56 3.39
C VAL A 480 -11.60 14.74 4.33
N THR A 481 -12.38 14.83 5.41
CA THR A 481 -12.25 15.88 6.43
C THR A 481 -10.83 15.91 7.02
N LEU A 482 -10.33 14.76 7.46
CA LEU A 482 -9.00 14.68 8.07
C LEU A 482 -7.88 15.01 7.08
N SER A 483 -8.10 14.79 5.79
CA SER A 483 -7.14 15.09 4.71
C SER A 483 -7.34 16.48 4.07
N SER A 484 -8.22 17.35 4.60
CA SER A 484 -8.35 18.74 4.14
C SER A 484 -7.06 19.55 4.37
N LEU A 485 -6.79 20.54 3.54
CA LEU A 485 -5.61 21.40 3.72
C LEU A 485 -5.57 22.02 5.11
N ARG A 486 -6.72 22.48 5.62
CA ARG A 486 -6.83 23.07 6.97
C ARG A 486 -6.36 22.09 8.06
N ASN A 487 -6.86 20.86 8.04
CA ASN A 487 -6.52 19.87 9.06
C ASN A 487 -5.07 19.39 8.96
N LEU A 488 -4.54 19.26 7.73
CA LEU A 488 -3.15 18.91 7.51
C LEU A 488 -2.19 19.98 8.02
N VAL A 489 -2.42 21.24 7.65
CA VAL A 489 -1.58 22.36 8.09
C VAL A 489 -1.61 22.49 9.61
N SER A 490 -2.80 22.44 10.22
CA SER A 490 -2.94 22.49 11.68
C SER A 490 -2.21 21.35 12.39
N SER A 491 -2.17 20.16 11.80
CA SER A 491 -1.47 18.99 12.36
C SER A 491 0.04 19.05 12.12
N LEU A 492 0.49 19.52 10.95
CA LEU A 492 1.91 19.68 10.62
C LEU A 492 2.56 20.87 11.34
N ARG A 493 1.79 21.85 11.78
CA ARG A 493 2.28 22.99 12.57
C ARG A 493 3.06 22.54 13.83
N SER A 494 2.70 21.41 14.41
CA SER A 494 3.41 20.81 15.54
C SER A 494 4.69 20.05 15.16
N THR A 495 4.99 19.92 13.87
CA THR A 495 6.22 19.28 13.37
C THR A 495 7.32 20.31 13.15
N THR A 496 8.58 19.87 13.12
CA THR A 496 9.74 20.76 12.94
C THR A 496 9.86 21.32 11.53
N ASN A 497 9.23 20.68 10.52
CA ASN A 497 9.36 21.06 9.11
C ASN A 497 8.00 21.10 8.40
N PRO A 498 7.14 22.09 8.66
CA PRO A 498 5.83 22.20 8.04
C PRO A 498 5.90 22.52 6.53
N LEU A 499 6.99 23.10 6.03
CA LEU A 499 7.19 23.55 4.65
C LEU A 499 8.48 22.99 4.05
N LEU A 500 8.50 22.75 2.74
CA LEU A 500 9.75 22.41 2.01
C LEU A 500 10.78 23.53 2.09
N ALA A 501 10.35 24.78 2.11
CA ALA A 501 11.22 25.95 2.27
C ALA A 501 12.07 25.90 3.55
N ASN A 502 11.66 25.19 4.60
CA ASN A 502 12.46 25.00 5.80
C ASN A 502 13.77 24.23 5.55
N ASN A 503 13.84 23.40 4.50
CA ASN A 503 15.05 22.66 4.16
C ASN A 503 16.19 23.58 3.68
N GLU A 504 15.85 24.80 3.21
CA GLU A 504 16.77 25.83 2.75
C GLU A 504 17.17 26.80 3.87
N THR A 505 16.76 26.53 5.10
CA THR A 505 16.88 27.47 6.23
C THR A 505 17.97 27.00 7.19
N TYR A 506 18.82 27.96 7.57
CA TYR A 506 19.85 27.79 8.59
C TYR A 506 19.53 28.63 9.82
N SER A 507 19.49 28.01 10.98
CA SER A 507 19.38 28.68 12.28
C SER A 507 20.76 28.81 12.91
N ALA A 508 21.26 30.01 13.03
CA ALA A 508 22.51 30.27 13.75
C ALA A 508 22.30 30.15 15.27
N SER A 509 23.37 29.79 16.00
CA SER A 509 23.38 29.74 17.47
C SER A 509 23.04 31.09 18.14
N SER A 510 23.11 32.19 17.40
CA SER A 510 22.68 33.55 17.81
C SER A 510 21.18 33.78 17.68
N GLY A 511 20.38 32.77 17.32
CA GLY A 511 18.95 32.94 17.05
C GLY A 511 18.61 33.54 15.68
N ALA A 512 19.61 33.93 14.88
CA ALA A 512 19.36 34.45 13.54
C ALA A 512 18.99 33.30 12.58
N VAL A 513 17.85 33.47 11.91
CA VAL A 513 17.36 32.55 10.88
C VAL A 513 17.65 33.12 9.50
N VAL A 514 18.35 32.35 8.68
CA VAL A 514 18.76 32.77 7.32
C VAL A 514 18.41 31.65 6.34
N SER A 515 17.81 32.01 5.21
CA SER A 515 17.50 31.07 4.13
C SER A 515 18.22 31.46 2.85
N THR A 516 18.45 30.47 1.99
CA THR A 516 18.82 30.75 0.59
C THR A 516 17.66 31.41 -0.14
N ALA A 517 17.90 31.98 -1.33
CA ALA A 517 16.82 32.43 -2.19
C ALA A 517 15.99 31.23 -2.64
N LEU A 518 14.68 31.34 -2.57
CA LEU A 518 13.74 30.33 -3.02
C LEU A 518 13.44 30.45 -4.52
N PRO A 519 13.10 29.36 -5.21
CA PRO A 519 12.69 29.42 -6.62
C PRO A 519 11.34 30.16 -6.79
N GLU A 520 11.13 30.78 -7.96
CA GLU A 520 9.91 31.56 -8.30
C GLU A 520 8.60 30.77 -8.20
N ASN A 521 8.66 29.45 -8.17
CA ASN A 521 7.52 28.54 -8.10
C ASN A 521 7.46 27.76 -6.77
N GLN A 522 8.09 28.24 -5.71
CA GLN A 522 8.11 27.57 -4.41
C GLN A 522 6.71 27.27 -3.88
N TRP A 523 5.76 28.23 -3.97
CA TRP A 523 4.38 28.03 -3.53
C TRP A 523 3.69 26.85 -4.23
N THR A 524 4.02 26.61 -5.51
CA THR A 524 3.49 25.47 -6.26
C THR A 524 4.09 24.16 -5.75
N LEU A 525 5.37 24.15 -5.38
CA LEU A 525 6.04 22.98 -4.80
C LEU A 525 5.44 22.65 -3.43
N GLU A 526 5.17 23.64 -2.60
CA GLU A 526 4.52 23.47 -1.31
C GLU A 526 3.11 22.88 -1.45
N LEU A 527 2.31 23.40 -2.39
CA LEU A 527 0.97 22.87 -2.63
C LEU A 527 0.97 21.43 -3.15
N LYS A 528 1.90 21.08 -4.03
CA LYS A 528 2.11 19.67 -4.46
C LYS A 528 2.47 18.78 -3.28
N TYR A 529 3.32 19.28 -2.39
CA TYR A 529 3.73 18.57 -1.17
C TYR A 529 2.53 18.30 -0.27
N TYR A 530 1.74 19.33 0.06
CA TYR A 530 0.53 19.18 0.87
C TYR A 530 -0.52 18.28 0.23
N HIS A 531 -0.75 18.43 -1.08
CA HIS A 531 -1.71 17.60 -1.79
C HIS A 531 -1.31 16.11 -1.78
N SER A 532 -0.02 15.81 -1.93
CA SER A 532 0.49 14.45 -1.84
C SER A 532 0.31 13.85 -0.44
N ILE A 533 0.55 14.65 0.61
CA ILE A 533 0.29 14.24 2.00
C ILE A 533 -1.20 14.02 2.21
N ALA A 534 -2.06 14.89 1.65
CA ALA A 534 -3.51 14.76 1.71
C ALA A 534 -3.99 13.42 1.12
N MET A 535 -3.46 13.04 -0.04
CA MET A 535 -3.79 11.78 -0.69
C MET A 535 -3.30 10.57 0.11
N ALA A 536 -2.08 10.64 0.63
CA ALA A 536 -1.54 9.61 1.52
C ALA A 536 -2.38 9.47 2.81
N HIS A 537 -2.79 10.61 3.38
CA HIS A 537 -3.61 10.63 4.60
C HIS A 537 -5.02 10.08 4.37
N LEU A 538 -5.62 10.38 3.21
CA LEU A 538 -6.90 9.80 2.79
C LEU A 538 -6.84 8.26 2.72
N GLN A 539 -5.82 7.70 2.05
CA GLN A 539 -5.63 6.24 1.99
C GLN A 539 -5.43 5.63 3.37
N ARG A 540 -4.55 6.22 4.16
CA ARG A 540 -4.25 5.73 5.51
C ARG A 540 -5.44 5.83 6.46
N GLY A 541 -6.22 6.91 6.39
CA GLY A 541 -7.41 7.10 7.22
C GLY A 541 -8.44 5.99 7.02
N ILE A 542 -8.75 5.65 5.77
CA ILE A 542 -9.66 4.54 5.45
C ILE A 542 -9.11 3.21 5.99
N TYR A 543 -7.82 2.95 5.78
CA TYR A 543 -7.17 1.73 6.24
C TYR A 543 -7.17 1.62 7.77
N GLN A 544 -6.83 2.69 8.48
CA GLN A 544 -6.73 2.70 9.94
C GLN A 544 -8.06 2.40 10.61
N TRP A 545 -9.18 2.82 10.03
CA TRP A 545 -10.49 2.51 10.61
C TRP A 545 -10.83 1.02 10.53
N ALA A 546 -10.41 0.33 9.47
CA ALA A 546 -10.65 -1.09 9.32
C ALA A 546 -9.67 -1.95 10.13
N THR A 547 -8.43 -1.49 10.32
CA THR A 547 -7.36 -2.29 10.91
C THR A 547 -6.98 -1.87 12.32
N GLY A 548 -7.36 -0.68 12.74
CA GLY A 548 -6.87 -0.01 13.95
C GLY A 548 -5.61 0.80 13.70
N SER A 549 -5.17 1.57 14.68
CA SER A 549 -3.93 2.34 14.61
C SER A 549 -2.72 1.40 14.49
N ILE A 550 -1.74 1.77 13.69
CA ILE A 550 -0.49 1.01 13.47
C ILE A 550 0.30 0.83 14.79
N ALA A 551 0.17 1.75 15.71
CA ALA A 551 0.69 1.64 17.06
C ALA A 551 -0.43 2.03 18.03
N PRO A 552 -1.31 1.09 18.42
CA PRO A 552 -2.27 1.36 19.47
C PRO A 552 -1.50 1.47 20.78
N GLU A 553 -1.10 2.67 21.13
CA GLU A 553 -0.70 2.89 22.50
C GLU A 553 -1.92 2.55 23.39
N PRO A 554 -1.75 1.77 24.46
CA PRO A 554 -2.87 1.30 25.28
C PRO A 554 -3.80 2.42 25.75
N GLN A 555 -3.26 3.62 25.89
CA GLN A 555 -3.98 4.83 26.30
C GLN A 555 -5.01 5.34 25.28
N TYR A 556 -4.91 4.94 24.00
CA TYR A 556 -5.86 5.36 22.96
C TYR A 556 -6.96 4.35 22.68
N VAL A 557 -6.85 3.12 23.19
CA VAL A 557 -7.83 2.05 22.90
C VAL A 557 -9.21 2.39 23.49
N GLU A 558 -9.26 3.08 24.61
CA GLU A 558 -10.51 3.50 25.26
C GLU A 558 -11.30 4.55 24.45
N TYR A 559 -10.62 5.29 23.56
CA TYR A 559 -11.25 6.31 22.70
C TYR A 559 -11.69 5.76 21.35
N ILE A 560 -11.52 4.47 21.08
CA ILE A 560 -11.96 3.84 19.85
C ILE A 560 -13.32 3.22 20.08
N LEU A 561 -14.33 3.73 19.38
CA LEU A 561 -15.67 3.15 19.37
C LEU A 561 -15.64 1.88 18.52
N PRO A 562 -15.90 0.71 19.10
CA PRO A 562 -16.04 -0.52 18.33
C PRO A 562 -17.27 -0.45 17.41
N PRO A 563 -17.28 -1.24 16.32
CA PRO A 563 -18.43 -1.31 15.45
C PRO A 563 -19.66 -1.85 16.20
N THR A 564 -20.74 -1.09 16.23
CA THR A 564 -22.01 -1.47 16.89
C THR A 564 -23.05 -1.97 15.91
N GLU A 565 -23.01 -1.50 14.67
CA GLU A 565 -23.94 -1.88 13.63
C GLU A 565 -23.39 -2.96 12.69
N GLU A 566 -24.27 -3.72 12.05
CA GLU A 566 -23.90 -4.75 11.08
C GLU A 566 -23.09 -4.18 9.91
N GLN A 567 -23.41 -2.98 9.48
CA GLN A 567 -22.75 -2.27 8.39
C GLN A 567 -21.31 -1.87 8.75
N ASP A 568 -21.08 -1.41 9.97
CA ASP A 568 -19.74 -1.10 10.48
C ASP A 568 -18.91 -2.37 10.59
N THR A 569 -19.51 -3.46 11.09
CA THR A 569 -18.88 -4.77 11.15
C THR A 569 -18.54 -5.28 9.74
N TRP A 570 -19.43 -5.05 8.75
CA TRP A 570 -19.13 -5.36 7.35
C TRP A 570 -17.88 -4.60 6.86
N PHE A 571 -17.81 -3.29 7.09
CA PHE A 571 -16.65 -2.48 6.70
C PHE A 571 -15.35 -3.01 7.31
N CYS A 572 -15.37 -3.32 8.62
CA CYS A 572 -14.23 -3.87 9.34
C CYS A 572 -13.69 -5.17 8.76
N ASN A 573 -14.60 -6.01 8.23
CA ASN A 573 -14.28 -7.33 7.71
C ASN A 573 -14.06 -7.35 6.18
N ASN A 574 -14.16 -6.19 5.51
CA ASN A 574 -14.07 -6.09 4.05
C ASN A 574 -13.00 -5.10 3.57
N MET A 575 -11.89 -4.98 4.27
CA MET A 575 -10.74 -4.21 3.81
C MET A 575 -9.68 -5.14 3.22
N ILE A 576 -9.34 -4.93 1.94
CA ILE A 576 -8.21 -5.62 1.29
C ILE A 576 -6.92 -4.89 1.63
N LEU A 577 -5.98 -5.66 2.14
CA LEU A 577 -4.61 -5.24 2.36
C LEU A 577 -3.65 -6.22 1.66
N ARG A 578 -2.40 -5.86 1.57
CA ARG A 578 -1.36 -6.75 1.04
C ARG A 578 -0.51 -7.27 2.19
N SER A 579 -0.37 -8.59 2.26
CA SER A 579 0.47 -9.26 3.27
C SER A 579 1.66 -9.95 2.61
N THR A 580 2.81 -9.84 3.24
CA THR A 580 4.03 -10.59 2.88
C THR A 580 4.10 -11.93 3.61
N VAL A 581 3.34 -12.07 4.68
CA VAL A 581 3.35 -13.26 5.56
C VAL A 581 2.31 -14.27 5.12
N TYR A 582 1.05 -13.86 4.94
CA TYR A 582 -0.05 -14.75 4.56
C TYR A 582 -0.13 -14.89 3.03
N GLN A 583 -0.47 -16.08 2.58
CA GLN A 583 -0.59 -16.39 1.16
C GLN A 583 -2.04 -16.62 0.76
N SER A 584 -2.42 -16.07 -0.38
CA SER A 584 -3.77 -16.17 -0.93
C SER A 584 -3.77 -16.92 -2.26
N PHE A 585 -4.73 -17.81 -2.42
CA PHE A 585 -4.85 -18.74 -3.52
C PHE A 585 -6.20 -18.62 -4.21
N ALA A 586 -6.23 -18.76 -5.53
CA ALA A 586 -7.45 -18.80 -6.32
C ALA A 586 -8.21 -20.12 -6.07
N MET A 587 -9.25 -20.08 -5.27
CA MET A 587 -10.00 -21.28 -4.86
C MET A 587 -10.63 -22.01 -6.05
N VAL A 588 -11.13 -21.26 -7.04
CA VAL A 588 -11.71 -21.87 -8.24
C VAL A 588 -10.69 -22.72 -9.00
N VAL A 589 -9.45 -22.24 -9.12
CA VAL A 589 -8.39 -22.98 -9.81
C VAL A 589 -8.05 -24.25 -9.04
N ILE A 590 -7.98 -24.19 -7.71
CA ILE A 590 -7.75 -25.37 -6.86
C ILE A 590 -8.87 -26.40 -7.07
N ILE A 591 -10.14 -25.96 -7.03
CA ILE A 591 -11.30 -26.83 -7.25
C ILE A 591 -11.23 -27.48 -8.63
N LEU A 592 -10.92 -26.73 -9.68
CA LEU A 592 -10.80 -27.28 -11.03
C LEU A 592 -9.68 -28.31 -11.13
N ILE A 593 -8.50 -28.06 -10.54
CA ILE A 593 -7.39 -29.02 -10.52
C ILE A 593 -7.83 -30.30 -9.80
N VAL A 594 -8.51 -30.20 -8.67
CA VAL A 594 -8.98 -31.37 -7.91
C VAL A 594 -10.03 -32.15 -8.69
N ILE A 595 -11.02 -31.48 -9.30
CA ILE A 595 -12.07 -32.15 -10.08
C ILE A 595 -11.48 -32.86 -11.30
N PHE A 596 -10.71 -32.15 -12.13
CA PHE A 596 -10.12 -32.76 -13.32
C PHE A 596 -9.11 -33.86 -12.98
N GLY A 597 -8.33 -33.65 -11.93
CA GLY A 597 -7.38 -34.68 -11.45
C GLY A 597 -8.09 -35.94 -10.96
N THR A 598 -9.15 -35.82 -10.19
CA THR A 598 -9.93 -36.96 -9.72
C THR A 598 -10.62 -37.70 -10.88
N LEU A 599 -11.13 -36.99 -11.87
CA LEU A 599 -11.69 -37.58 -13.08
C LEU A 599 -10.65 -38.43 -13.84
N ILE A 600 -9.42 -37.89 -13.99
CA ILE A 600 -8.30 -38.65 -14.62
C ILE A 600 -7.98 -39.91 -13.81
N ILE A 601 -7.90 -39.84 -12.50
CA ILE A 601 -7.60 -40.99 -11.64
C ILE A 601 -8.69 -42.04 -11.78
N ILE A 602 -9.97 -41.68 -11.74
CA ILE A 602 -11.11 -42.57 -11.90
C ILE A 602 -11.07 -43.23 -13.29
N ALA A 603 -10.87 -42.45 -14.36
CA ALA A 603 -10.77 -42.98 -15.70
C ALA A 603 -9.61 -43.98 -15.85
N ALA A 604 -8.45 -43.66 -15.28
CA ALA A 604 -7.31 -44.60 -15.28
C ALA A 604 -7.59 -45.90 -14.52
N ALA A 605 -8.26 -45.80 -13.37
CA ALA A 605 -8.65 -46.97 -12.57
C ALA A 605 -9.63 -47.90 -13.32
N VAL A 606 -10.63 -47.31 -14.02
CA VAL A 606 -11.57 -48.07 -14.86
C VAL A 606 -10.85 -48.78 -16.00
N ILE A 607 -9.90 -48.10 -16.66
CA ILE A 607 -9.09 -48.67 -17.74
C ILE A 607 -8.20 -49.81 -17.21
N SER A 608 -7.54 -49.62 -16.08
CA SER A 608 -6.70 -50.63 -15.45
C SER A 608 -7.50 -51.90 -15.11
N LYS A 609 -8.71 -51.73 -14.55
CA LYS A 609 -9.58 -52.87 -14.24
C LYS A 609 -10.01 -53.64 -15.50
N ARG A 610 -10.26 -52.96 -16.62
CA ARG A 610 -10.55 -53.60 -17.92
C ARG A 610 -9.36 -54.37 -18.49
N LEU A 611 -8.14 -53.92 -18.27
CA LEU A 611 -6.92 -54.62 -18.68
C LEU A 611 -6.75 -55.95 -17.88
N THR A 612 -6.97 -55.94 -16.57
CA THR A 612 -6.86 -57.13 -15.72
C THR A 612 -7.91 -58.19 -16.06
N THR A 613 -9.14 -57.82 -16.40
CA THR A 613 -10.19 -58.74 -16.84
C THR A 613 -9.91 -59.31 -18.22
N SER A 614 -9.30 -58.56 -19.16
CA SER A 614 -8.91 -59.06 -20.48
C SER A 614 -7.71 -59.99 -20.46
N ASP A 615 -6.84 -59.89 -19.44
CA ASP A 615 -5.67 -60.83 -19.29
C ASP A 615 -6.05 -62.20 -18.71
N GLN A 616 -7.24 -62.38 -18.14
CA GLN A 616 -7.74 -63.65 -17.68
C GLN A 616 -8.25 -64.55 -18.83
N ASP A 617 -8.56 -63.98 -20.00
CA ASP A 617 -9.12 -64.70 -21.12
C ASP A 617 -8.05 -65.11 -22.15
N ASP A 618 -6.76 -64.76 -22.00
CA ASP A 618 -5.70 -65.08 -22.96
C ASP A 618 -4.43 -65.63 -22.25
N PRO A 619 -4.32 -66.95 -22.01
CA PRO A 619 -3.14 -67.56 -21.42
C PRO A 619 -2.03 -67.72 -22.49
N LEU A 620 -1.44 -66.63 -22.93
CA LEU A 620 -0.22 -66.65 -23.72
C LEU A 620 1.00 -66.52 -22.80
N GLU A 621 1.75 -67.61 -22.78
CA GLU A 621 3.03 -67.92 -22.15
C GLU A 621 3.97 -66.74 -22.00
N GLU A 622 4.36 -66.46 -20.75
CA GLU A 622 5.27 -65.40 -20.30
C GLU A 622 6.72 -65.73 -20.75
N GLN A 623 7.08 -65.41 -21.98
CA GLN A 623 8.48 -65.32 -22.41
C GLN A 623 8.89 -63.85 -22.59
N ASP A 624 9.72 -63.39 -21.67
CA ASP A 624 10.36 -62.04 -21.76
C ASP A 624 11.36 -62.06 -22.93
N PRO A 625 11.05 -61.42 -24.10
CA PRO A 625 11.85 -61.51 -25.31
C PRO A 625 13.12 -60.64 -25.29
N LEU A 626 13.47 -60.04 -24.19
CA LEU A 626 14.64 -59.18 -24.02
C LEU A 626 15.65 -59.70 -22.99
N ARG A 627 15.46 -60.89 -22.48
CA ARG A 627 16.47 -61.53 -21.61
C ARG A 627 17.58 -62.09 -22.50
N PRO A 628 18.84 -61.71 -22.34
CA PRO A 628 19.93 -62.38 -23.01
C PRO A 628 20.00 -63.82 -22.46
N GLU A 629 20.12 -64.82 -23.36
CA GLU A 629 20.44 -66.20 -23.03
C GLU A 629 21.74 -66.22 -22.23
N VAL A 630 21.62 -66.41 -20.92
CA VAL A 630 22.75 -66.72 -20.03
C VAL A 630 22.64 -68.22 -19.72
N SER A 631 23.61 -68.92 -20.23
CA SER A 631 23.91 -70.35 -19.91
C SER A 631 23.94 -70.59 -18.43
N PRO A 632 23.44 -71.77 -17.96
CA PRO A 632 23.29 -72.02 -16.52
C PRO A 632 24.63 -72.39 -15.89
N ARG A 633 25.24 -71.46 -15.14
CA ARG A 633 26.21 -71.81 -14.12
C ARG A 633 26.26 -70.73 -13.02
N GLY A 634 26.02 -71.15 -11.76
CA GLY A 634 26.51 -70.50 -10.58
C GLY A 634 25.47 -69.86 -9.69
N HIS A 635 25.06 -70.57 -8.64
CA HIS A 635 24.40 -70.05 -7.45
C HIS A 635 25.23 -68.90 -6.85
N CYS A 636 24.61 -67.70 -6.68
CA CYS A 636 25.02 -66.76 -5.65
C CYS A 636 23.80 -66.06 -5.11
N SER A 637 23.49 -66.29 -3.88
CA SER A 637 22.49 -65.65 -3.06
C SER A 637 22.93 -64.19 -2.78
N LEU A 638 22.14 -63.20 -3.12
CA LEU A 638 22.35 -61.83 -2.70
C LEU A 638 21.23 -61.38 -1.73
N SER A 639 21.67 -60.93 -0.58
CA SER A 639 20.89 -60.50 0.58
C SER A 639 20.10 -59.20 0.36
N PRO A 640 19.08 -58.92 1.19
CA PRO A 640 18.12 -57.80 0.98
C PRO A 640 18.57 -56.46 1.54
N SER A 641 19.85 -56.05 1.43
CA SER A 641 20.33 -54.81 2.08
C SER A 641 20.36 -53.54 1.19
N ARG A 642 19.93 -53.60 -0.07
CA ARG A 642 20.01 -52.42 -0.97
C ARG A 642 18.77 -51.52 -1.00
N ARG A 643 17.71 -51.87 -0.26
CA ARG A 643 16.49 -51.02 -0.24
C ARG A 643 16.53 -49.91 0.82
N SER A 644 17.44 -50.02 1.82
CA SER A 644 17.59 -49.01 2.88
C SER A 644 18.49 -47.83 2.50
N ASP A 645 19.41 -48.04 1.56
CA ASP A 645 20.41 -47.00 1.22
C ASP A 645 19.87 -45.93 0.26
N LEU A 646 18.87 -46.27 -0.56
CA LEU A 646 18.18 -45.27 -1.42
C LEU A 646 17.23 -44.35 -0.63
N LEU A 647 16.62 -44.87 0.45
CA LEU A 647 15.79 -44.07 1.33
C LEU A 647 16.61 -43.10 2.21
N LYS A 648 17.82 -43.50 2.60
CA LYS A 648 18.74 -42.63 3.35
C LYS A 648 19.36 -41.53 2.45
N ALA A 649 19.65 -41.84 1.19
CA ALA A 649 20.12 -40.84 0.22
C ALA A 649 19.05 -39.76 -0.08
N PHE A 650 17.77 -40.14 -0.11
CA PHE A 650 16.66 -39.19 -0.29
C PHE A 650 16.41 -38.30 0.93
N GLN A 651 16.66 -38.79 2.15
CA GLN A 651 16.55 -38.00 3.37
C GLN A 651 17.73 -37.04 3.55
N LEU A 652 18.93 -37.40 3.13
CA LEU A 652 20.10 -36.53 3.17
C LEU A 652 20.03 -35.39 2.13
N ALA A 653 19.53 -35.66 0.94
CA ALA A 653 19.34 -34.63 -0.08
C ALA A 653 18.29 -33.55 0.29
N ASN A 654 17.26 -33.94 1.08
CA ASN A 654 16.26 -32.99 1.60
C ASN A 654 16.78 -32.15 2.78
N MET A 655 17.76 -32.65 3.55
CA MET A 655 18.37 -31.86 4.64
C MET A 655 19.41 -30.85 4.14
N GLU A 656 20.10 -31.12 3.04
CA GLU A 656 21.01 -30.13 2.42
C GLU A 656 20.28 -28.98 1.70
N SER A 657 19.09 -29.21 1.17
CA SER A 657 18.25 -28.17 0.55
C SER A 657 17.71 -27.14 1.54
N VAL A 658 17.59 -27.48 2.82
CA VAL A 658 17.14 -26.55 3.89
C VAL A 658 18.32 -25.75 4.46
N ARG A 659 19.55 -26.22 4.30
CA ARG A 659 20.76 -25.58 4.88
C ARG A 659 21.37 -24.49 3.98
N ASN A 660 20.99 -24.40 2.72
CA ASN A 660 21.54 -23.44 1.74
C ASN A 660 20.68 -22.18 1.52
N LYS A 661 19.69 -21.90 2.37
CA LYS A 661 18.87 -20.66 2.29
C LYS A 661 19.28 -19.56 3.26
N ASP A 662 20.20 -19.81 4.19
CA ASP A 662 20.66 -18.82 5.18
C ASP A 662 22.13 -18.40 5.00
N GLY A 663 22.60 -18.39 3.77
CA GLY A 663 23.94 -17.97 3.40
C GLY A 663 24.03 -16.47 3.07
N VAL A 664 23.91 -15.61 4.07
CA VAL A 664 24.49 -14.25 4.02
C VAL A 664 25.44 -14.16 5.20
N ASP A 665 26.73 -14.28 4.91
CA ASP A 665 27.80 -14.03 5.84
C ASP A 665 27.79 -12.56 6.27
N SER A 666 27.41 -12.32 7.51
CA SER A 666 27.75 -11.08 8.22
C SER A 666 29.15 -11.23 8.78
N PRO A 667 30.05 -10.27 8.59
CA PRO A 667 31.37 -10.33 9.17
C PRO A 667 31.27 -10.28 10.70
N THR A 668 31.75 -11.31 11.36
CA THR A 668 31.88 -11.39 12.81
C THR A 668 32.93 -10.41 13.29
N LEU A 669 32.55 -9.36 14.00
CA LEU A 669 33.38 -8.52 14.82
C LEU A 669 33.76 -9.28 16.10
N PRO A 670 35.01 -9.14 16.59
CA PRO A 670 35.47 -9.84 17.79
C PRO A 670 34.75 -9.38 19.06
N PRO A 671 34.64 -10.21 20.10
CA PRO A 671 33.75 -10.03 21.25
C PRO A 671 34.13 -8.92 22.25
N GLU A 672 35.18 -8.14 22.04
CA GLU A 672 35.64 -7.12 23.00
C GLU A 672 34.96 -5.74 22.87
N ASP A 673 34.26 -5.46 21.78
CA ASP A 673 33.66 -4.12 21.58
C ASP A 673 32.15 -3.98 21.97
N ARG A 674 31.54 -5.04 22.54
CA ARG A 674 30.15 -4.98 22.98
C ARG A 674 29.91 -4.34 24.34
N SER A 675 30.95 -4.21 25.16
CA SER A 675 30.84 -3.65 26.52
C SER A 675 30.95 -2.11 26.57
N ILE A 676 31.48 -1.47 25.53
CA ILE A 676 31.69 -0.01 25.53
C ILE A 676 30.45 0.74 25.04
N LEU A 677 29.60 0.11 24.25
CA LEU A 677 28.38 0.76 23.69
C LEU A 677 27.18 0.75 24.68
N ILE A 678 27.18 -0.11 25.68
CA ILE A 678 26.10 -0.17 26.69
C ILE A 678 26.39 0.81 27.82
N LEU A 679 27.68 1.06 28.17
CA LEU A 679 28.06 2.00 29.22
C LEU A 679 27.88 3.49 28.84
N SER A 680 27.92 3.83 27.54
CA SER A 680 27.70 5.21 27.10
C SER A 680 26.20 5.64 27.05
N TYR A 681 25.29 4.69 27.16
CA TYR A 681 23.84 4.99 27.18
C TYR A 681 23.26 5.11 28.59
N GLU A 682 23.85 4.44 29.59
CA GLU A 682 23.41 4.56 30.97
C GLU A 682 23.93 5.84 31.66
N GLU A 683 25.13 6.31 31.29
CA GLU A 683 25.71 7.55 31.88
C GLU A 683 24.98 8.84 31.44
N LYS A 684 24.19 8.80 30.34
CA LYS A 684 23.38 9.93 29.88
C LYS A 684 21.99 10.00 30.52
N PHE A 685 21.54 8.94 31.20
CA PHE A 685 20.22 8.92 31.85
C PHE A 685 20.27 9.28 33.34
N GLU A 686 21.42 9.15 34.00
CA GLU A 686 21.56 9.54 35.40
C GLU A 686 21.81 11.05 35.60
N THR A 687 22.36 11.75 34.62
CA THR A 687 22.59 13.21 34.69
C THR A 687 21.30 14.04 34.53
N VAL A 688 20.20 13.46 34.05
CA VAL A 688 18.90 14.17 33.91
C VAL A 688 18.01 14.00 35.16
N ARG A 689 18.39 13.15 36.12
CA ARG A 689 17.59 12.87 37.32
C ARG A 689 18.01 13.65 38.58
N SER A 690 19.09 14.41 38.49
CA SER A 690 19.59 15.22 39.63
C SER A 690 19.23 16.70 39.56
N ASP A 691 18.56 17.17 38.50
CA ASP A 691 18.21 18.59 38.31
C ASP A 691 16.67 18.82 38.13
N LEU A 692 15.83 17.94 38.72
CA LEU A 692 14.39 18.19 38.89
C LEU A 692 14.01 18.08 40.33
#